data_d759b683cdce2ba95dde3af4a772934e
#
_entry.id   d759b683cdce2ba95dde3af4a772934e
#
_cell.length_a   1.000
_cell.length_b   1.000
_cell.length_c   1.000
_cell.angle_alpha   90.00
_cell.angle_beta   90.00
_cell.angle_gamma   90.00
#
_symmetry.space_group_name_H-M   'P 1'
#
loop_
_entity.id
_entity.type
_entity.pdbx_description
1 polymer ?
#
loop_
_entity_poly.entity_id
_entity_poly.type
_entity_poly.pdbx_seq_one_letter_code
_entity_poly.pdbx_strand_id
1 'polypeptide(L)'
;MGCMGMLRFLLKRKIIVGLFVAFIFVLGFYGVNNLDKELFPSVTFNQSLIMVETEEMPAEDVEQFVTIPIENILDSMEGVDSYEATSSSNSSLFIVHLDSGEDDEITKEIENEVNGLTNDLHGVNNVVVMQASTQGQYEFFMDISGGSVEEMSSYALDVVKPRLESLKEVNEVFISGLEEKEIIITLKPDKLDELEVSQEDIVTMIEQTNTNASIGSLQNEQGEPAIRWNTTFQDIKDIKEIPIQTNEGMKKLSDLASVEEKISEQTNFAWKNGDPDFLLLQIGRANGFTQIDMADSIRTEVENIKKEHDNSIEISEIAAQADYVSNAIDGVVDNILIGGIIAIIVLLLFLRNIRATFIIGLSIPASVLLTVLTMTFLDYSFNLLSLVGLGLGIGMMVDASIVVLESIFKKKEQGFSNIEAVISGTKEVVGAVISSMLTTIVVFVPIVIMDDEVGKMMIVLTVVIAITLISSVIIAFTLIPALSENFLKVKKSKKSKLNLIGKYGSIIEWLTKKKRRRIGILSLFIIIFFSSFLLLAKIPMTFMPDILNRYAEVIVEVEPGTTSEEIEEIALKMNEAFEQIPDVDNNVIIDNIDVILALVNMTPEEEKTMEQSEINEQILQELRALEDDYPIESVGAAMDGMVAPPIELRVSGENLNTLQEIGEDVTERLENMDYISSAKLQVGESADEYVIQLNKENMDEDGLTAPFLHMYLSQMFADVPVGDLVQDGDTTPIFIKNDLSVNEKKELLDNKIMTVNGEKELSDYISLEKTTSLLEINRSNGERYISITADIEGQDLGTVHREINDVIQDLDIDQGYSVTVTGDLEEQQKAAQDLIIIFAISLFLVFVVMAIQFNSLKHPIIILFIIPLTITGVLIGLFISQKELNIMSGIGVIMLVGIVLNNGILLIDRVRQLRNKGLNVNEAIVNAGKERVRPIFMTTLTTVGGMLPLALATGTSSDYQSPLAVVIISGLLFSTFITLILIPVVYLLFEDIGNGLNRIFKRKKVSSPTQDELKAQ
;
A
#
# COMPACT_ATOMS: atom_id res chain seq x y z
N MET A 1 38.12 -9.72 26.63
CA MET A 1 38.44 -9.13 27.96
C MET A 1 37.59 -7.91 28.30
N GLY A 2 37.14 -7.08 27.36
CA GLY A 2 36.35 -5.88 27.59
C GLY A 2 35.00 -6.09 28.27
N CYS A 3 34.18 -7.04 27.82
CA CYS A 3 32.80 -7.23 28.30
C CYS A 3 32.73 -7.64 29.79
N MET A 4 33.68 -8.45 30.27
CA MET A 4 33.75 -8.87 31.67
C MET A 4 34.27 -7.76 32.59
N GLY A 5 35.15 -6.90 32.09
CA GLY A 5 35.59 -5.68 32.82
C GLY A 5 34.41 -4.73 32.99
N MET A 6 33.62 -4.52 31.94
CA MET A 6 32.41 -3.70 31.97
C MET A 6 31.35 -4.25 32.93
N LEU A 7 31.06 -5.53 32.92
CA LEU A 7 30.13 -6.18 33.85
C LEU A 7 30.55 -6.00 35.33
N ARG A 8 31.84 -6.20 35.65
CA ARG A 8 32.36 -5.97 36.98
C ARG A 8 32.26 -4.50 37.40
N PHE A 9 32.48 -3.57 36.50
CA PHE A 9 32.34 -2.13 36.74
C PHE A 9 30.88 -1.78 37.03
N LEU A 10 29.90 -2.26 36.21
CA LEU A 10 28.46 -2.04 36.38
C LEU A 10 27.96 -2.62 37.73
N LEU A 11 28.37 -3.83 38.09
CA LEU A 11 28.01 -4.47 39.37
C LEU A 11 28.54 -3.72 40.58
N LYS A 12 29.74 -3.10 40.51
CA LYS A 12 30.29 -2.26 41.57
C LYS A 12 29.59 -0.91 41.69
N ARG A 13 29.00 -0.40 40.59
CA ARG A 13 28.38 0.93 40.53
C ARG A 13 26.89 0.82 40.11
N LYS A 14 26.08 0.16 40.95
CA LYS A 14 24.65 -0.11 40.66
C LYS A 14 23.82 1.15 40.43
N ILE A 15 24.22 2.27 41.03
CA ILE A 15 23.57 3.57 40.85
C ILE A 15 23.61 3.96 39.37
N ILE A 16 24.73 3.67 38.65
CA ILE A 16 24.82 3.97 37.20
C ILE A 16 23.78 3.18 36.43
N VAL A 17 23.60 1.87 36.75
CA VAL A 17 22.56 1.04 36.10
C VAL A 17 21.17 1.57 36.42
N GLY A 18 20.91 1.96 37.65
CA GLY A 18 19.63 2.57 38.07
C GLY A 18 19.34 3.88 37.33
N LEU A 19 20.35 4.77 37.23
CA LEU A 19 20.22 6.02 36.49
C LEU A 19 20.02 5.78 34.96
N PHE A 20 20.74 4.81 34.40
CA PHE A 20 20.59 4.43 32.98
C PHE A 20 19.17 3.92 32.69
N VAL A 21 18.63 3.06 33.56
CA VAL A 21 17.25 2.58 33.42
C VAL A 21 16.24 3.71 33.61
N ALA A 22 16.44 4.58 34.63
CA ALA A 22 15.59 5.76 34.83
C ALA A 22 15.62 6.70 33.61
N PHE A 23 16.78 6.89 32.99
CA PHE A 23 16.95 7.67 31.77
C PHE A 23 16.16 7.06 30.61
N ILE A 24 16.24 5.71 30.41
CA ILE A 24 15.44 5.01 29.42
C ILE A 24 13.95 5.21 29.67
N PHE A 25 13.49 5.12 30.93
CA PHE A 25 12.07 5.32 31.22
C PHE A 25 11.61 6.74 30.93
N VAL A 26 12.39 7.75 31.29
CA VAL A 26 12.02 9.17 31.07
C VAL A 26 12.01 9.49 29.57
N LEU A 27 13.10 9.18 28.84
CA LEU A 27 13.19 9.49 27.43
C LEU A 27 12.35 8.55 26.56
N GLY A 28 12.22 7.28 26.95
CA GLY A 28 11.34 6.37 26.24
C GLY A 28 9.87 6.75 26.35
N PHE A 29 9.43 7.24 27.54
CA PHE A 29 8.09 7.80 27.70
C PHE A 29 7.89 9.09 26.89
N TYR A 30 8.92 9.93 26.83
CA TYR A 30 8.90 11.10 25.95
C TYR A 30 8.74 10.67 24.48
N GLY A 31 9.48 9.64 24.03
CA GLY A 31 9.35 9.10 22.69
C GLY A 31 7.95 8.54 22.39
N VAL A 32 7.33 7.81 23.33
CA VAL A 32 5.95 7.29 23.16
C VAL A 32 4.93 8.40 22.87
N ASN A 33 5.13 9.58 23.50
CA ASN A 33 4.19 10.70 23.36
C ASN A 33 4.48 11.60 22.15
N ASN A 34 5.68 11.49 21.56
CA ASN A 34 6.14 12.41 20.52
C ASN A 34 6.50 11.69 19.20
N LEU A 35 6.33 10.36 19.12
CA LEU A 35 6.45 9.65 17.86
C LEU A 35 5.20 9.89 17.03
N ASP A 36 5.41 10.20 15.77
CA ASP A 36 4.37 10.33 14.77
C ASP A 36 3.55 9.03 14.66
N LYS A 37 2.27 9.18 14.44
CA LYS A 37 1.33 8.06 14.34
C LYS A 37 0.73 8.05 12.95
N GLU A 38 0.97 6.98 12.20
CA GLU A 38 0.55 6.79 10.82
C GLU A 38 -0.02 5.39 10.65
N LEU A 39 -0.82 5.16 9.62
CA LEU A 39 -1.29 3.80 9.30
C LEU A 39 -0.13 2.96 8.76
N PHE A 40 0.51 3.47 7.72
CA PHE A 40 1.73 2.93 7.13
C PHE A 40 2.88 3.92 7.27
N PRO A 41 4.14 3.44 7.20
CA PRO A 41 5.26 4.36 7.10
C PRO A 41 5.13 5.20 5.82
N SER A 42 5.48 6.47 5.89
CA SER A 42 5.59 7.31 4.70
C SER A 42 6.74 6.79 3.83
N VAL A 43 6.41 6.06 2.78
CA VAL A 43 7.35 5.48 1.83
C VAL A 43 6.99 6.00 0.45
N THR A 44 7.99 6.48 -0.28
CA THR A 44 7.88 6.77 -1.70
C THR A 44 8.11 5.49 -2.50
N PHE A 45 7.30 5.28 -3.52
CA PHE A 45 7.42 4.13 -4.40
C PHE A 45 8.41 4.41 -5.54
N ASN A 46 8.91 3.35 -6.15
CA ASN A 46 9.75 3.46 -7.36
C ASN A 46 8.88 3.72 -8.59
N GLN A 47 7.90 4.60 -8.46
CA GLN A 47 6.95 4.94 -9.51
C GLN A 47 6.75 6.44 -9.57
N SER A 48 6.69 6.97 -10.80
CA SER A 48 6.28 8.34 -11.07
C SER A 48 5.02 8.32 -11.93
N LEU A 49 4.09 9.21 -11.61
CA LEU A 49 2.89 9.46 -12.39
C LEU A 49 3.11 10.75 -13.20
N ILE A 50 2.81 10.71 -14.50
CA ILE A 50 2.82 11.89 -15.37
C ILE A 50 1.38 12.04 -15.89
N MET A 51 0.74 13.14 -15.53
CA MET A 51 -0.58 13.50 -16.01
C MET A 51 -0.44 14.67 -16.96
N VAL A 52 -0.87 14.49 -18.19
CA VAL A 52 -0.85 15.53 -19.23
C VAL A 52 -2.27 15.85 -19.62
N GLU A 53 -2.72 17.06 -19.32
CA GLU A 53 -4.01 17.58 -19.79
C GLU A 53 -3.82 18.20 -21.18
N THR A 54 -4.69 17.79 -22.10
CA THR A 54 -4.65 18.31 -23.48
C THR A 54 -5.93 19.09 -23.80
N GLU A 55 -5.89 19.85 -24.89
CA GLU A 55 -7.11 20.28 -25.54
C GLU A 55 -7.89 19.03 -25.98
N GLU A 56 -9.21 19.14 -26.14
CA GLU A 56 -10.05 18.05 -26.63
C GLU A 56 -9.62 17.66 -28.07
N MET A 57 -9.06 16.46 -28.20
CA MET A 57 -8.60 15.88 -29.46
C MET A 57 -8.78 14.36 -29.44
N PRO A 58 -8.89 13.69 -30.61
CA PRO A 58 -9.02 12.21 -30.63
C PRO A 58 -7.86 11.52 -29.92
N ALA A 59 -8.15 10.40 -29.23
CA ALA A 59 -7.12 9.64 -28.49
C ALA A 59 -5.94 9.21 -29.39
N GLU A 60 -6.17 8.97 -30.69
CA GLU A 60 -5.09 8.70 -31.66
C GLU A 60 -4.16 9.90 -31.88
N ASP A 61 -4.70 11.12 -31.84
CA ASP A 61 -3.90 12.34 -31.95
C ASP A 61 -3.14 12.62 -30.63
N VAL A 62 -3.76 12.37 -29.48
CA VAL A 62 -3.07 12.41 -28.16
C VAL A 62 -1.94 11.40 -28.14
N GLU A 63 -2.18 10.16 -28.59
CA GLU A 63 -1.13 9.14 -28.70
C GLU A 63 0.04 9.65 -29.56
N GLN A 64 -0.27 10.12 -30.79
CA GLN A 64 0.74 10.50 -31.76
C GLN A 64 1.52 11.77 -31.40
N PHE A 65 0.84 12.80 -30.88
CA PHE A 65 1.43 14.11 -30.68
C PHE A 65 1.88 14.39 -29.24
N VAL A 66 1.40 13.63 -28.27
CA VAL A 66 1.70 13.79 -26.85
C VAL A 66 2.36 12.54 -26.27
N THR A 67 1.70 11.38 -26.37
CA THR A 67 2.15 10.17 -25.69
C THR A 67 3.45 9.63 -26.28
N ILE A 68 3.54 9.41 -27.59
CA ILE A 68 4.74 8.89 -28.24
C ILE A 68 5.96 9.82 -28.07
N PRO A 69 5.85 11.17 -28.18
CA PRO A 69 6.95 12.07 -27.86
C PRO A 69 7.49 11.94 -26.43
N ILE A 70 6.59 11.76 -25.43
CA ILE A 70 7.00 11.57 -24.03
C ILE A 70 7.64 10.18 -23.84
N GLU A 71 7.07 9.10 -24.43
CA GLU A 71 7.67 7.76 -24.44
C GLU A 71 9.12 7.80 -24.93
N ASN A 72 9.39 8.53 -26.02
CA ASN A 72 10.75 8.65 -26.57
C ASN A 72 11.74 9.33 -25.61
N ILE A 73 11.27 10.22 -24.74
CA ILE A 73 12.07 10.77 -23.64
C ILE A 73 12.34 9.69 -22.61
N LEU A 74 11.28 9.02 -22.12
CA LEU A 74 11.37 7.98 -21.09
C LEU A 74 12.31 6.84 -21.52
N ASP A 75 12.23 6.40 -22.77
CA ASP A 75 13.12 5.38 -23.35
C ASP A 75 14.60 5.78 -23.34
N SER A 76 14.90 7.08 -23.39
CA SER A 76 16.26 7.60 -23.41
C SER A 76 16.84 7.88 -22.04
N MET A 77 16.03 7.87 -20.98
CA MET A 77 16.42 8.22 -19.62
C MET A 77 17.07 7.04 -18.91
N GLU A 78 18.18 7.28 -18.24
CA GLU A 78 18.82 6.33 -17.34
C GLU A 78 18.04 6.28 -16.02
N GLY A 79 17.62 5.12 -15.57
CA GLY A 79 16.84 4.94 -14.34
C GLY A 79 15.34 4.73 -14.53
N VAL A 80 14.84 4.72 -15.78
CA VAL A 80 13.49 4.25 -16.11
C VAL A 80 13.58 2.78 -16.47
N ASP A 81 12.85 1.92 -15.75
CA ASP A 81 12.81 0.46 -16.00
C ASP A 81 11.72 0.12 -17.03
N SER A 82 10.53 0.64 -16.86
CA SER A 82 9.39 0.44 -17.75
C SER A 82 8.35 1.55 -17.57
N TYR A 83 7.43 1.67 -18.50
CA TYR A 83 6.32 2.62 -18.38
C TYR A 83 5.06 2.08 -19.06
N GLU A 84 3.93 2.55 -18.59
CA GLU A 84 2.61 2.36 -19.16
C GLU A 84 2.01 3.73 -19.46
N ALA A 85 1.29 3.83 -20.56
CA ALA A 85 0.65 5.08 -20.98
C ALA A 85 -0.76 4.83 -21.45
N THR A 86 -1.68 5.69 -21.04
CA THR A 86 -3.07 5.72 -21.49
C THR A 86 -3.35 7.05 -22.14
N SER A 87 -3.79 7.02 -23.40
CA SER A 87 -4.15 8.21 -24.18
C SER A 87 -5.67 8.28 -24.30
N SER A 88 -6.27 9.34 -23.79
CA SER A 88 -7.72 9.63 -23.89
C SER A 88 -7.95 10.93 -24.66
N SER A 89 -9.20 11.29 -24.92
CA SER A 89 -9.55 12.45 -25.77
C SER A 89 -9.08 13.80 -25.23
N ASN A 90 -8.79 13.93 -23.94
CA ASN A 90 -8.38 15.17 -23.26
C ASN A 90 -7.16 15.02 -22.36
N SER A 91 -6.55 13.83 -22.31
CA SER A 91 -5.45 13.57 -21.40
C SER A 91 -4.53 12.44 -21.86
N SER A 92 -3.30 12.44 -21.35
CA SER A 92 -2.40 11.30 -21.39
C SER A 92 -1.85 11.05 -19.99
N LEU A 93 -2.05 9.84 -19.48
CA LEU A 93 -1.56 9.39 -18.17
C LEU A 93 -0.42 8.40 -18.36
N PHE A 94 0.69 8.61 -17.64
CA PHE A 94 1.80 7.65 -17.60
C PHE A 94 2.02 7.16 -16.17
N ILE A 95 2.28 5.86 -16.08
CA ILE A 95 2.82 5.21 -14.88
C ILE A 95 4.22 4.77 -15.23
N VAL A 96 5.23 5.41 -14.63
CA VAL A 96 6.64 5.16 -14.93
C VAL A 96 7.27 4.42 -13.78
N HIS A 97 7.76 3.21 -14.02
CA HIS A 97 8.50 2.41 -13.06
C HIS A 97 9.99 2.77 -13.11
N LEU A 98 10.57 3.06 -11.95
CA LEU A 98 11.93 3.54 -11.83
C LEU A 98 12.87 2.46 -11.31
N ASP A 99 14.12 2.49 -11.77
CA ASP A 99 15.21 1.74 -11.14
C ASP A 99 15.42 2.24 -9.71
N SER A 100 15.70 1.33 -8.80
CA SER A 100 15.80 1.64 -7.39
C SER A 100 17.02 2.47 -6.99
N GLY A 101 16.82 3.39 -6.08
CA GLY A 101 17.84 4.05 -5.28
C GLY A 101 18.05 5.56 -5.50
N GLU A 102 17.47 6.16 -6.52
CA GLU A 102 17.55 7.61 -6.83
C GLU A 102 16.18 8.16 -7.28
N ASP A 103 15.10 7.60 -6.80
CA ASP A 103 13.71 7.80 -7.26
C ASP A 103 13.31 9.28 -7.30
N ASP A 104 13.62 10.05 -6.25
CA ASP A 104 13.35 11.49 -6.17
C ASP A 104 14.14 12.31 -7.19
N GLU A 105 15.37 11.89 -7.55
CA GLU A 105 16.21 12.59 -8.52
C GLU A 105 15.74 12.31 -9.94
N ILE A 106 15.40 11.06 -10.23
CA ILE A 106 14.86 10.62 -11.52
C ILE A 106 13.50 11.26 -11.79
N THR A 107 12.59 11.29 -10.81
CA THR A 107 11.27 11.95 -10.94
C THR A 107 11.43 13.43 -11.27
N LYS A 108 12.36 14.15 -10.64
CA LYS A 108 12.65 15.56 -10.97
C LYS A 108 13.29 15.71 -12.35
N GLU A 109 14.09 14.75 -12.79
CA GLU A 109 14.65 14.77 -14.13
C GLU A 109 13.54 14.56 -15.18
N ILE A 110 12.61 13.60 -14.94
CA ILE A 110 11.40 13.41 -15.76
C ILE A 110 10.59 14.71 -15.82
N GLU A 111 10.31 15.34 -14.67
CA GLU A 111 9.57 16.60 -14.59
C GLU A 111 10.23 17.70 -15.44
N ASN A 112 11.56 17.84 -15.37
CA ASN A 112 12.28 18.85 -16.13
C ASN A 112 12.28 18.58 -17.64
N GLU A 113 12.47 17.31 -18.06
CA GLU A 113 12.51 16.94 -19.47
C GLU A 113 11.11 17.03 -20.10
N VAL A 114 10.07 16.52 -19.42
CA VAL A 114 8.69 16.60 -19.93
C VAL A 114 8.19 18.05 -19.96
N ASN A 115 8.44 18.85 -18.92
CA ASN A 115 8.10 20.28 -18.93
C ASN A 115 8.90 21.05 -20.00
N GLY A 116 10.13 20.62 -20.29
CA GLY A 116 10.92 21.20 -21.40
C GLY A 116 10.29 20.95 -22.76
N LEU A 117 9.62 19.81 -22.95
CA LEU A 117 8.95 19.44 -24.18
C LEU A 117 7.57 20.10 -24.34
N THR A 118 6.91 20.51 -23.25
CA THR A 118 5.53 21.03 -23.25
C THR A 118 5.31 22.17 -24.28
N ASN A 119 6.28 23.04 -24.49
CA ASN A 119 6.18 24.12 -25.46
C ASN A 119 6.25 23.67 -26.94
N ASP A 120 6.74 22.45 -27.17
CA ASP A 120 6.86 21.84 -28.51
C ASP A 120 5.74 20.86 -28.80
N LEU A 121 4.95 20.44 -27.79
CA LEU A 121 3.78 19.56 -27.93
C LEU A 121 2.56 20.37 -28.38
N HIS A 122 1.75 19.79 -29.25
CA HIS A 122 0.51 20.40 -29.72
C HIS A 122 -0.64 20.11 -28.73
N GLY A 123 -1.38 21.16 -28.37
CA GLY A 123 -2.62 21.05 -27.60
C GLY A 123 -2.44 20.67 -26.12
N VAL A 124 -1.26 20.82 -25.53
CA VAL A 124 -1.03 20.54 -24.11
C VAL A 124 -1.34 21.78 -23.28
N ASN A 125 -2.25 21.62 -22.31
CA ASN A 125 -2.68 22.67 -21.39
C ASN A 125 -1.85 22.67 -20.11
N ASN A 126 -1.64 21.48 -19.52
CA ASN A 126 -0.96 21.31 -18.24
C ASN A 126 -0.19 19.99 -18.19
N VAL A 127 0.88 19.94 -17.40
CA VAL A 127 1.62 18.71 -17.10
C VAL A 127 1.90 18.67 -15.62
N VAL A 128 1.53 17.57 -14.99
CA VAL A 128 1.80 17.30 -13.58
C VAL A 128 2.63 16.03 -13.48
N VAL A 129 3.79 16.11 -12.84
CA VAL A 129 4.63 14.95 -12.54
C VAL A 129 4.70 14.79 -11.03
N MET A 130 4.35 13.62 -10.54
CA MET A 130 4.40 13.33 -9.12
C MET A 130 4.97 11.94 -8.87
N GLN A 131 5.62 11.76 -7.72
CA GLN A 131 6.08 10.46 -7.27
C GLN A 131 4.97 9.75 -6.50
N ALA A 132 4.72 8.50 -6.82
CA ALA A 132 3.77 7.68 -6.08
C ALA A 132 4.26 7.44 -4.64
N SER A 133 3.35 7.51 -3.68
CA SER A 133 3.65 7.33 -2.26
C SER A 133 2.48 6.72 -1.51
N THR A 134 2.72 6.26 -0.28
CA THR A 134 1.66 5.78 0.63
C THR A 134 0.73 6.88 1.17
N GLN A 135 0.89 8.11 0.72
CA GLN A 135 0.05 9.23 1.15
C GLN A 135 -1.07 9.43 0.14
N GLY A 136 -2.31 9.27 0.58
CA GLY A 136 -3.50 9.60 -0.21
C GLY A 136 -3.63 11.11 -0.44
N GLN A 137 -4.26 11.52 -1.54
CA GLN A 137 -4.47 12.92 -1.86
C GLN A 137 -5.41 13.58 -0.84
N TYR A 138 -6.51 12.91 -0.48
CA TYR A 138 -7.48 13.37 0.51
C TYR A 138 -7.69 12.31 1.59
N GLU A 139 -7.61 12.72 2.85
CA GLU A 139 -7.63 11.81 4.01
C GLU A 139 -8.72 12.18 5.05
N PHE A 140 -9.42 13.30 4.84
CA PHE A 140 -10.46 13.78 5.74
C PHE A 140 -11.66 14.32 4.95
N PHE A 141 -12.84 13.78 5.21
CA PHE A 141 -14.06 14.06 4.48
C PHE A 141 -15.13 14.67 5.40
N MET A 142 -15.70 15.79 4.97
CA MET A 142 -16.75 16.51 5.70
C MET A 142 -17.90 16.85 4.79
N ASP A 143 -19.08 17.05 5.36
CA ASP A 143 -20.22 17.62 4.67
C ASP A 143 -20.64 18.97 5.24
N ILE A 144 -21.18 19.80 4.36
CA ILE A 144 -21.92 21.01 4.69
C ILE A 144 -23.35 20.82 4.18
N SER A 145 -24.32 20.90 5.08
CA SER A 145 -25.72 20.60 4.81
C SER A 145 -26.70 21.54 5.56
N GLY A 146 -27.98 21.49 5.24
CA GLY A 146 -29.03 22.20 5.98
C GLY A 146 -29.40 23.61 5.47
N GLY A 147 -28.86 24.06 4.33
CA GLY A 147 -29.18 25.30 3.62
C GLY A 147 -29.54 25.06 2.17
N SER A 148 -29.81 26.15 1.39
CA SER A 148 -29.77 26.03 -0.07
C SER A 148 -28.34 25.82 -0.54
N VAL A 149 -28.10 25.13 -1.68
CA VAL A 149 -26.78 24.91 -2.22
C VAL A 149 -26.02 26.23 -2.43
N GLU A 150 -26.71 27.32 -2.88
CA GLU A 150 -26.12 28.65 -3.00
C GLU A 150 -25.63 29.23 -1.66
N GLU A 151 -26.42 29.09 -0.57
CA GLU A 151 -26.00 29.53 0.76
C GLU A 151 -24.85 28.69 1.32
N MET A 152 -24.86 27.38 1.07
CA MET A 152 -23.80 26.46 1.47
C MET A 152 -22.52 26.72 0.68
N SER A 153 -22.60 26.94 -0.63
CA SER A 153 -21.45 27.24 -1.49
C SER A 153 -20.76 28.54 -1.06
N SER A 154 -21.52 29.62 -0.85
CA SER A 154 -20.95 30.87 -0.34
C SER A 154 -20.31 30.69 1.04
N TYR A 155 -20.95 29.96 1.94
CA TYR A 155 -20.41 29.70 3.28
C TYR A 155 -19.13 28.84 3.21
N ALA A 156 -19.10 27.85 2.34
CA ALA A 156 -17.95 26.97 2.14
C ALA A 156 -16.75 27.76 1.60
N LEU A 157 -16.96 28.57 0.55
CA LEU A 157 -15.90 29.32 -0.12
C LEU A 157 -15.40 30.52 0.71
N ASP A 158 -16.30 31.26 1.36
CA ASP A 158 -15.92 32.50 2.05
C ASP A 158 -15.43 32.28 3.48
N VAL A 159 -15.89 31.21 4.14
CA VAL A 159 -15.63 30.99 5.57
C VAL A 159 -14.86 29.70 5.82
N VAL A 160 -15.38 28.55 5.37
CA VAL A 160 -14.86 27.26 5.78
C VAL A 160 -13.53 26.95 5.10
N LYS A 161 -13.46 27.00 3.77
CA LYS A 161 -12.26 26.67 2.99
C LYS A 161 -11.05 27.55 3.39
N PRO A 162 -11.14 28.90 3.42
CA PRO A 162 -9.98 29.73 3.77
C PRO A 162 -9.48 29.49 5.20
N ARG A 163 -10.38 29.17 6.13
CA ARG A 163 -10.00 28.89 7.52
C ARG A 163 -9.30 27.54 7.66
N LEU A 164 -9.79 26.51 6.95
CA LEU A 164 -9.15 25.20 6.95
C LEU A 164 -7.80 25.24 6.24
N GLU A 165 -7.70 25.89 5.09
CA GLU A 165 -6.41 26.07 4.36
C GLU A 165 -5.39 26.95 5.11
N SER A 166 -5.85 27.76 6.08
CA SER A 166 -4.93 28.51 6.93
C SER A 166 -4.23 27.66 7.99
N LEU A 167 -4.68 26.43 8.21
CA LEU A 167 -4.03 25.48 9.11
C LEU A 167 -2.75 24.95 8.45
N LYS A 168 -1.68 24.89 9.22
CA LYS A 168 -0.37 24.40 8.71
C LYS A 168 -0.34 22.91 8.42
N GLU A 169 -1.30 22.17 8.96
CA GLU A 169 -1.50 20.74 8.79
C GLU A 169 -2.28 20.39 7.51
N VAL A 170 -2.95 21.38 6.91
CA VAL A 170 -3.77 21.23 5.71
C VAL A 170 -2.99 21.75 4.50
N ASN A 171 -2.97 20.96 3.43
CA ASN A 171 -2.37 21.34 2.14
C ASN A 171 -3.39 22.07 1.26
N GLU A 172 -4.55 21.42 1.07
CA GLU A 172 -5.62 21.93 0.23
C GLU A 172 -6.99 21.42 0.72
N VAL A 173 -8.04 22.14 0.32
CA VAL A 173 -9.44 21.76 0.53
C VAL A 173 -10.14 21.78 -0.82
N PHE A 174 -10.56 20.62 -1.28
CA PHE A 174 -11.38 20.48 -2.48
C PHE A 174 -12.85 20.38 -2.08
N ILE A 175 -13.75 21.00 -2.84
CA ILE A 175 -15.18 21.01 -2.52
C ILE A 175 -15.93 20.52 -3.75
N SER A 176 -16.69 19.42 -3.61
CA SER A 176 -17.61 18.92 -4.62
C SER A 176 -19.05 19.34 -4.31
N GLY A 177 -19.87 19.48 -5.35
CA GLY A 177 -21.27 19.91 -5.22
C GLY A 177 -21.46 21.44 -5.19
N LEU A 178 -20.41 22.22 -5.47
CA LEU A 178 -20.52 23.69 -5.53
C LEU A 178 -21.42 24.13 -6.71
N GLU A 179 -22.31 25.08 -6.44
CA GLU A 179 -22.93 25.85 -7.48
C GLU A 179 -22.01 27.01 -7.90
N GLU A 180 -21.27 26.82 -8.97
CA GLU A 180 -20.47 27.87 -9.56
C GLU A 180 -21.33 28.71 -10.48
N LYS A 181 -21.21 30.06 -10.38
CA LYS A 181 -21.93 31.00 -11.24
C LYS A 181 -21.08 31.32 -12.45
N GLU A 182 -21.72 31.39 -13.60
CA GLU A 182 -21.14 31.86 -14.84
C GLU A 182 -22.03 32.95 -15.49
N ILE A 183 -21.43 33.85 -16.25
CA ILE A 183 -22.16 34.83 -17.03
C ILE A 183 -22.19 34.36 -18.46
N ILE A 184 -23.38 34.07 -18.94
CA ILE A 184 -23.62 33.67 -20.32
C ILE A 184 -24.11 34.82 -21.15
N ILE A 185 -23.39 35.09 -22.23
CA ILE A 185 -23.78 36.05 -23.28
C ILE A 185 -24.29 35.26 -24.47
N THR A 186 -25.60 35.16 -24.63
CA THR A 186 -26.22 34.50 -25.79
C THR A 186 -26.44 35.49 -26.90
N LEU A 187 -25.78 35.32 -28.01
CA LEU A 187 -25.87 36.18 -29.16
C LEU A 187 -27.21 35.99 -29.89
N LYS A 188 -27.74 37.07 -30.51
CA LYS A 188 -28.96 37.03 -31.32
C LYS A 188 -28.59 37.09 -32.82
N PRO A 189 -28.54 35.94 -33.54
CA PRO A 189 -28.03 35.88 -34.90
C PRO A 189 -28.72 36.82 -35.85
N ASP A 190 -30.07 36.89 -35.81
CA ASP A 190 -30.89 37.81 -36.65
C ASP A 190 -30.49 39.28 -36.52
N LYS A 191 -30.06 39.66 -35.29
CA LYS A 191 -29.66 41.05 -35.03
C LYS A 191 -28.21 41.36 -35.46
N LEU A 192 -27.36 40.35 -35.36
CA LEU A 192 -25.98 40.46 -35.83
C LEU A 192 -25.95 40.65 -37.35
N ASP A 193 -26.73 39.83 -38.06
CA ASP A 193 -26.84 39.94 -39.52
C ASP A 193 -27.48 41.24 -39.95
N GLU A 194 -28.57 41.72 -39.30
CA GLU A 194 -29.22 42.99 -39.60
C GLU A 194 -28.27 44.18 -39.44
N LEU A 195 -27.34 44.10 -38.51
CA LEU A 195 -26.46 45.18 -38.13
C LEU A 195 -25.01 44.99 -38.66
N GLU A 196 -24.74 43.96 -39.45
CA GLU A 196 -23.46 43.57 -40.04
C GLU A 196 -22.33 43.52 -39.00
N VAL A 197 -22.58 42.83 -37.84
CA VAL A 197 -21.59 42.65 -36.75
C VAL A 197 -21.24 41.19 -36.65
N SER A 198 -19.94 40.91 -36.64
CA SER A 198 -19.45 39.54 -36.41
C SER A 198 -19.33 39.19 -34.94
N GLN A 199 -19.38 37.92 -34.59
CA GLN A 199 -19.12 37.44 -33.21
C GLN A 199 -17.72 37.84 -32.77
N GLU A 200 -16.70 37.74 -33.64
CA GLU A 200 -15.31 38.12 -33.38
C GLU A 200 -15.17 39.62 -32.98
N ASP A 201 -15.98 40.49 -33.59
CA ASP A 201 -16.02 41.92 -33.20
C ASP A 201 -16.53 42.09 -31.76
N ILE A 202 -17.50 41.28 -31.36
CA ILE A 202 -18.04 41.29 -29.97
C ILE A 202 -17.03 40.73 -28.99
N VAL A 203 -16.44 39.56 -29.26
CA VAL A 203 -15.36 38.95 -28.46
C VAL A 203 -14.25 39.97 -28.25
N THR A 204 -13.67 40.49 -29.33
CA THR A 204 -12.58 41.46 -29.27
C THR A 204 -12.95 42.70 -28.46
N MET A 205 -14.16 43.18 -28.58
CA MET A 205 -14.63 44.38 -27.86
C MET A 205 -14.78 44.12 -26.37
N ILE A 206 -15.28 42.94 -25.99
CA ILE A 206 -15.41 42.55 -24.57
C ILE A 206 -14.01 42.41 -23.94
N GLU A 207 -13.11 41.69 -24.59
CA GLU A 207 -11.70 41.47 -24.10
C GLU A 207 -10.95 42.80 -23.97
N GLN A 208 -11.07 43.71 -25.00
CA GLN A 208 -10.42 45.02 -24.94
C GLN A 208 -11.04 45.94 -23.88
N THR A 209 -12.34 45.78 -23.59
CA THR A 209 -13.02 46.59 -22.57
C THR A 209 -12.70 46.04 -21.17
N ASN A 210 -12.58 44.74 -20.97
CA ASN A 210 -12.26 44.13 -19.68
C ASN A 210 -10.71 44.01 -19.48
N THR A 211 -10.07 45.15 -19.28
CA THR A 211 -8.60 45.20 -19.24
C THR A 211 -8.09 45.88 -17.97
N ASN A 212 -7.09 45.24 -17.35
CA ASN A 212 -6.32 45.78 -16.23
C ASN A 212 -4.82 45.71 -16.55
N ALA A 213 -4.24 46.80 -17.02
CA ALA A 213 -2.87 46.83 -17.47
C ALA A 213 -2.12 48.08 -17.00
N SER A 214 -0.82 47.98 -16.76
CA SER A 214 0.05 49.16 -16.59
C SER A 214 0.40 49.69 -17.94
N ILE A 215 0.12 51.01 -18.19
CA ILE A 215 0.43 51.68 -19.45
C ILE A 215 1.72 52.50 -19.39
N GLY A 216 2.39 52.53 -18.24
CA GLY A 216 3.67 53.24 -18.09
C GLY A 216 3.79 53.90 -16.72
N SER A 217 4.76 54.78 -16.60
CA SER A 217 5.01 55.59 -15.41
C SER A 217 5.19 57.07 -15.75
N LEU A 218 4.81 57.94 -14.81
CA LEU A 218 5.05 59.37 -14.92
C LEU A 218 6.29 59.72 -14.10
N GLN A 219 7.32 60.30 -14.77
CA GLN A 219 8.44 60.86 -14.07
C GLN A 219 8.07 62.22 -13.46
N ASN A 220 8.19 62.36 -12.15
CA ASN A 220 8.06 63.62 -11.44
C ASN A 220 9.11 63.73 -10.33
N GLU A 221 9.24 64.93 -9.71
CA GLU A 221 10.26 65.21 -8.69
C GLU A 221 10.10 64.36 -7.40
N GLN A 222 9.01 63.60 -7.21
CA GLN A 222 8.66 62.80 -6.03
C GLN A 222 8.72 61.31 -6.29
N GLY A 223 9.07 60.84 -7.53
CA GLY A 223 9.15 59.42 -7.88
C GLY A 223 8.59 59.16 -9.28
N GLU A 224 8.44 57.84 -9.59
CA GLU A 224 7.90 57.37 -10.88
C GLU A 224 6.59 56.57 -10.62
N PRO A 225 5.46 57.25 -10.29
CA PRO A 225 4.20 56.59 -10.12
C PRO A 225 3.72 55.91 -11.42
N ALA A 226 3.35 54.60 -11.31
CA ALA A 226 2.81 53.84 -12.43
C ALA A 226 1.40 54.34 -12.80
N ILE A 227 1.12 54.38 -14.12
CA ILE A 227 -0.21 54.67 -14.65
C ILE A 227 -0.84 53.30 -14.97
N ARG A 228 -1.99 53.04 -14.36
CA ARG A 228 -2.75 51.82 -14.55
C ARG A 228 -4.05 52.12 -15.30
N TRP A 229 -4.28 51.35 -16.34
CA TRP A 229 -5.57 51.28 -17.00
C TRP A 229 -6.39 50.19 -16.30
N ASN A 230 -7.54 50.53 -15.78
CA ASN A 230 -8.41 49.56 -15.13
C ASN A 230 -9.87 49.79 -15.58
N THR A 231 -10.34 48.85 -16.39
CA THR A 231 -11.71 48.80 -16.90
C THR A 231 -12.35 47.43 -16.68
N THR A 232 -11.87 46.69 -15.65
CA THR A 232 -12.46 45.39 -15.27
C THR A 232 -13.93 45.57 -14.92
N PHE A 233 -14.77 44.64 -15.36
CA PHE A 233 -16.17 44.62 -15.06
C PHE A 233 -16.39 44.36 -13.57
N GLN A 234 -17.34 45.12 -12.98
CA GLN A 234 -17.71 44.99 -11.57
C GLN A 234 -19.20 44.65 -11.38
N ASP A 235 -20.01 44.75 -12.45
CA ASP A 235 -21.44 44.44 -12.44
C ASP A 235 -21.83 43.93 -13.83
N ILE A 236 -22.80 43.01 -13.89
CA ILE A 236 -23.42 42.53 -15.14
C ILE A 236 -23.91 43.68 -16.03
N LYS A 237 -24.27 44.80 -15.41
CA LYS A 237 -24.65 46.00 -16.14
C LYS A 237 -23.52 46.56 -16.98
N ASP A 238 -22.27 46.50 -16.53
CA ASP A 238 -21.11 46.99 -17.28
C ASP A 238 -21.00 46.20 -18.58
N ILE A 239 -21.22 44.88 -18.54
CA ILE A 239 -21.23 44.02 -19.73
C ILE A 239 -22.37 44.35 -20.65
N LYS A 240 -23.57 44.53 -20.13
CA LYS A 240 -24.79 44.90 -20.93
C LYS A 240 -24.65 46.23 -21.64
N GLU A 241 -23.84 47.17 -21.11
CA GLU A 241 -23.70 48.52 -21.63
C GLU A 241 -22.48 48.68 -22.56
N ILE A 242 -21.72 47.61 -22.86
CA ILE A 242 -20.58 47.64 -23.78
C ILE A 242 -21.01 48.20 -25.14
N PRO A 243 -20.36 49.29 -25.67
CA PRO A 243 -20.69 49.88 -26.95
C PRO A 243 -20.07 49.03 -28.08
N ILE A 244 -20.92 48.43 -28.92
CA ILE A 244 -20.54 47.70 -30.12
C ILE A 244 -20.74 48.61 -31.35
N GLN A 245 -19.74 48.67 -32.23
CA GLN A 245 -19.81 49.44 -33.49
C GLN A 245 -20.62 48.63 -34.51
N THR A 246 -21.65 49.19 -35.08
CA THR A 246 -22.50 48.57 -36.08
C THR A 246 -22.63 49.50 -37.33
N ASN A 247 -23.26 48.99 -38.41
CA ASN A 247 -23.53 49.78 -39.62
C ASN A 247 -24.49 50.96 -39.36
N GLU A 248 -25.37 50.91 -38.33
CA GLU A 248 -26.24 51.98 -37.88
C GLU A 248 -25.63 52.88 -36.78
N GLY A 249 -24.38 52.69 -36.40
CA GLY A 249 -23.70 53.41 -35.31
C GLY A 249 -23.52 52.57 -34.07
N MET A 250 -23.15 53.19 -32.91
CA MET A 250 -22.92 52.50 -31.64
C MET A 250 -24.21 51.96 -31.03
N LYS A 251 -24.26 50.68 -30.78
CA LYS A 251 -25.36 50.00 -30.06
C LYS A 251 -24.80 49.41 -28.78
N LYS A 252 -25.65 49.11 -27.80
CA LYS A 252 -25.24 48.35 -26.59
C LYS A 252 -25.23 46.88 -26.87
N LEU A 253 -24.37 46.12 -26.16
CA LEU A 253 -24.33 44.66 -26.25
C LEU A 253 -25.70 44.04 -25.93
N SER A 254 -26.47 44.61 -24.99
CA SER A 254 -27.83 44.17 -24.66
C SER A 254 -28.83 44.25 -25.83
N ASP A 255 -28.53 45.04 -26.87
CA ASP A 255 -29.35 45.10 -28.08
C ASP A 255 -29.11 43.92 -29.01
N LEU A 256 -27.89 43.35 -28.94
CA LEU A 256 -27.36 42.28 -29.82
C LEU A 256 -27.34 40.90 -29.15
N ALA A 257 -27.33 40.86 -27.80
CA ALA A 257 -27.25 39.64 -27.02
C ALA A 257 -28.15 39.66 -25.80
N SER A 258 -28.48 38.51 -25.20
CA SER A 258 -28.90 38.42 -23.81
C SER A 258 -27.68 38.17 -22.93
N VAL A 259 -27.66 38.79 -21.76
CA VAL A 259 -26.59 38.59 -20.76
C VAL A 259 -27.29 38.18 -19.47
N GLU A 260 -27.01 36.93 -19.05
CA GLU A 260 -27.68 36.32 -17.92
C GLU A 260 -26.64 35.66 -17.03
N GLU A 261 -26.82 35.72 -15.73
CA GLU A 261 -26.08 34.91 -14.77
C GLU A 261 -26.77 33.55 -14.69
N LYS A 262 -26.03 32.49 -14.88
CA LYS A 262 -26.51 31.11 -14.74
C LYS A 262 -25.59 30.34 -13.80
N ILE A 263 -26.10 29.26 -13.25
CA ILE A 263 -25.32 28.28 -12.58
C ILE A 263 -24.64 27.46 -13.67
N SER A 264 -23.33 27.26 -13.55
CA SER A 264 -22.57 26.38 -14.43
C SER A 264 -23.13 24.97 -14.38
N GLU A 265 -23.14 24.27 -15.49
CA GLU A 265 -23.42 22.84 -15.48
C GLU A 265 -22.33 22.19 -14.62
N GLN A 266 -22.75 21.59 -13.48
CA GLN A 266 -21.82 21.02 -12.53
C GLN A 266 -21.06 19.87 -13.19
N THR A 267 -19.75 19.85 -12.97
CA THR A 267 -18.88 18.78 -13.45
C THR A 267 -18.52 17.76 -12.37
N ASN A 268 -18.80 18.06 -11.08
CA ASN A 268 -18.42 17.21 -9.95
C ASN A 268 -19.61 17.06 -9.00
N PHE A 269 -20.37 15.99 -9.16
CA PHE A 269 -21.50 15.66 -8.30
C PHE A 269 -21.08 14.81 -7.11
N ALA A 270 -21.83 14.91 -6.02
CA ALA A 270 -21.73 14.02 -4.88
C ALA A 270 -23.11 13.69 -4.33
N TRP A 271 -23.31 12.47 -3.84
CA TRP A 271 -24.54 12.00 -3.21
C TRP A 271 -24.23 11.39 -1.86
N LYS A 272 -24.97 11.78 -0.83
CA LYS A 272 -24.89 11.19 0.51
C LYS A 272 -26.18 10.44 0.80
N ASN A 273 -26.11 9.11 0.87
CA ASN A 273 -27.30 8.26 0.98
C ASN A 273 -28.35 8.58 -0.10
N GLY A 274 -27.92 8.86 -1.31
CA GLY A 274 -28.77 9.23 -2.44
C GLY A 274 -29.30 10.68 -2.46
N ASP A 275 -28.89 11.53 -1.50
CA ASP A 275 -29.28 12.94 -1.43
C ASP A 275 -28.16 13.82 -2.01
N PRO A 276 -28.41 14.61 -3.07
CA PRO A 276 -27.42 15.52 -3.64
C PRO A 276 -27.35 16.89 -2.91
N ASP A 277 -28.27 17.20 -2.01
CA ASP A 277 -28.39 18.52 -1.39
C ASP A 277 -27.38 18.75 -0.26
N PHE A 278 -26.10 18.57 -0.54
CA PHE A 278 -24.99 18.85 0.38
C PHE A 278 -23.70 19.21 -0.38
N LEU A 279 -22.71 19.76 0.32
CA LEU A 279 -21.37 19.96 -0.22
C LEU A 279 -20.42 18.99 0.44
N LEU A 280 -19.60 18.31 -0.33
CA LEU A 280 -18.52 17.46 0.16
C LEU A 280 -17.21 18.23 0.19
N LEU A 281 -16.58 18.29 1.36
CA LEU A 281 -15.22 18.81 1.53
C LEU A 281 -14.25 17.65 1.64
N GLN A 282 -13.28 17.63 0.76
CA GLN A 282 -12.17 16.68 0.72
C GLN A 282 -10.89 17.41 1.11
N ILE A 283 -10.22 16.98 2.16
CA ILE A 283 -9.12 17.71 2.78
C ILE A 283 -7.84 16.90 2.69
N GLY A 284 -6.84 17.49 2.02
CA GLY A 284 -5.51 16.93 1.86
C GLY A 284 -4.54 17.41 2.94
N ARG A 285 -3.64 16.53 3.36
CA ARG A 285 -2.67 16.76 4.43
C ARG A 285 -1.40 17.43 3.91
N ALA A 286 -0.88 18.40 4.67
CA ALA A 286 0.42 19.00 4.39
C ALA A 286 1.59 18.06 4.76
N ASN A 287 2.64 18.11 3.96
CA ASN A 287 3.85 17.31 4.19
C ASN A 287 4.47 17.57 5.57
N GLY A 288 4.86 16.50 6.26
CA GLY A 288 5.52 16.58 7.57
C GLY A 288 4.56 16.59 8.78
N PHE A 289 3.26 16.40 8.56
CA PHE A 289 2.25 16.22 9.61
C PHE A 289 1.62 14.83 9.52
N THR A 290 1.02 14.36 10.62
CA THR A 290 0.29 13.09 10.62
C THR A 290 -1.20 13.29 10.32
N GLN A 291 -1.89 12.22 9.91
CA GLN A 291 -3.35 12.21 9.73
C GLN A 291 -4.08 12.64 11.00
N ILE A 292 -3.57 12.22 12.16
CA ILE A 292 -4.15 12.55 13.47
C ILE A 292 -3.96 14.04 13.79
N ASP A 293 -2.77 14.61 13.52
CA ASP A 293 -2.51 16.04 13.75
C ASP A 293 -3.43 16.90 12.88
N MET A 294 -3.61 16.52 11.61
CA MET A 294 -4.53 17.22 10.72
C MET A 294 -5.98 17.14 11.21
N ALA A 295 -6.46 15.93 11.52
CA ALA A 295 -7.84 15.74 11.99
C ALA A 295 -8.14 16.51 13.28
N ASP A 296 -7.22 16.49 14.26
CA ASP A 296 -7.38 17.22 15.52
C ASP A 296 -7.41 18.74 15.29
N SER A 297 -6.58 19.25 14.37
CA SER A 297 -6.56 20.66 13.99
C SER A 297 -7.84 21.07 13.27
N ILE A 298 -8.31 20.28 12.32
CA ILE A 298 -9.58 20.50 11.60
C ILE A 298 -10.76 20.49 12.57
N ARG A 299 -10.89 19.46 13.42
CA ARG A 299 -11.98 19.34 14.41
C ARG A 299 -12.02 20.54 15.34
N THR A 300 -10.85 20.99 15.79
CA THR A 300 -10.74 22.19 16.64
C THR A 300 -11.20 23.44 15.91
N GLU A 301 -10.81 23.63 14.65
CA GLU A 301 -11.17 24.80 13.87
C GLU A 301 -12.65 24.80 13.49
N VAL A 302 -13.20 23.63 13.11
CA VAL A 302 -14.63 23.47 12.85
C VAL A 302 -15.48 23.80 14.08
N GLU A 303 -15.04 23.40 15.29
CA GLU A 303 -15.70 23.84 16.52
C GLU A 303 -15.67 25.36 16.72
N ASN A 304 -14.58 26.03 16.32
CA ASN A 304 -14.47 27.48 16.38
C ASN A 304 -15.41 28.13 15.37
N ILE A 305 -15.47 27.62 14.13
CA ILE A 305 -16.39 28.07 13.09
C ILE A 305 -17.84 27.96 13.58
N LYS A 306 -18.26 26.81 14.11
CA LYS A 306 -19.60 26.57 14.66
C LYS A 306 -19.97 27.51 15.83
N LYS A 307 -19.00 27.91 16.64
CA LYS A 307 -19.23 28.86 17.78
C LYS A 307 -19.38 30.32 17.32
N GLU A 308 -18.71 30.69 16.21
CA GLU A 308 -18.73 32.05 15.68
C GLU A 308 -19.92 32.30 14.76
N HIS A 309 -20.40 31.26 14.06
CA HIS A 309 -21.49 31.29 13.11
C HIS A 309 -22.62 30.38 13.61
N ASP A 310 -23.63 30.98 14.24
CA ASP A 310 -24.87 30.31 14.68
C ASP A 310 -25.89 30.26 13.51
N ASN A 311 -25.52 29.51 12.44
CA ASN A 311 -26.32 29.41 11.22
C ASN A 311 -27.15 28.12 11.20
N SER A 312 -28.15 28.07 10.29
CA SER A 312 -28.91 26.84 9.98
C SER A 312 -28.04 25.78 9.24
N ILE A 313 -26.87 26.17 8.75
CA ILE A 313 -25.94 25.32 8.03
C ILE A 313 -25.15 24.46 9.03
N GLU A 314 -25.18 23.17 8.83
CA GLU A 314 -24.45 22.17 9.64
C GLU A 314 -23.19 21.71 8.91
N ILE A 315 -22.09 21.61 9.63
CA ILE A 315 -20.84 21.01 9.15
C ILE A 315 -20.68 19.73 9.92
N SER A 316 -20.60 18.58 9.25
CA SER A 316 -20.37 17.30 9.92
C SER A 316 -19.21 16.53 9.29
N GLU A 317 -18.61 15.66 10.08
CA GLU A 317 -17.57 14.76 9.63
C GLU A 317 -18.23 13.51 9.03
N ILE A 318 -17.79 13.11 7.83
CA ILE A 318 -18.25 11.89 7.15
C ILE A 318 -17.29 10.75 7.48
N ALA A 319 -16.01 10.97 7.22
CA ALA A 319 -14.95 10.00 7.47
C ALA A 319 -13.62 10.70 7.70
N ALA A 320 -12.82 10.13 8.58
CA ALA A 320 -11.44 10.55 8.80
C ALA A 320 -10.55 9.31 8.89
N GLN A 321 -9.58 9.20 8.00
CA GLN A 321 -8.59 8.12 8.08
C GLN A 321 -7.86 8.12 9.44
N ALA A 322 -7.71 9.29 10.07
CA ALA A 322 -7.14 9.45 11.40
C ALA A 322 -7.78 8.56 12.48
N ASP A 323 -9.09 8.33 12.42
CA ASP A 323 -9.80 7.51 13.41
C ASP A 323 -9.49 6.02 13.22
N TYR A 324 -9.40 5.57 11.96
CA TYR A 324 -8.97 4.20 11.65
C TYR A 324 -7.52 3.97 12.09
N VAL A 325 -6.64 4.95 11.85
CA VAL A 325 -5.23 4.93 12.33
C VAL A 325 -5.17 4.84 13.85
N SER A 326 -5.91 5.70 14.55
CA SER A 326 -5.94 5.71 16.01
C SER A 326 -6.46 4.39 16.57
N ASN A 327 -7.58 3.87 16.04
CA ASN A 327 -8.17 2.61 16.48
C ASN A 327 -7.25 1.41 16.20
N ALA A 328 -6.58 1.39 15.05
CA ALA A 328 -5.62 0.35 14.71
C ALA A 328 -4.42 0.36 15.68
N ILE A 329 -3.86 1.54 15.96
CA ILE A 329 -2.74 1.70 16.89
C ILE A 329 -3.15 1.28 18.31
N ASP A 330 -4.28 1.77 18.80
CA ASP A 330 -4.77 1.46 20.15
C ASP A 330 -5.04 -0.04 20.30
N GLY A 331 -5.65 -0.70 19.30
CA GLY A 331 -5.86 -2.14 19.28
C GLY A 331 -4.55 -2.94 19.35
N VAL A 332 -3.52 -2.52 18.62
CA VAL A 332 -2.20 -3.19 18.68
C VAL A 332 -1.52 -2.94 20.04
N VAL A 333 -1.58 -1.74 20.57
CA VAL A 333 -1.03 -1.39 21.89
C VAL A 333 -1.70 -2.21 22.99
N ASP A 334 -3.01 -2.38 22.95
CA ASP A 334 -3.75 -3.22 23.90
C ASP A 334 -3.34 -4.71 23.79
N ASN A 335 -3.21 -5.23 22.60
CA ASN A 335 -2.72 -6.59 22.37
C ASN A 335 -1.29 -6.78 22.92
N ILE A 336 -0.41 -5.80 22.74
CA ILE A 336 0.95 -5.77 23.29
C ILE A 336 0.92 -5.80 24.84
N LEU A 337 0.09 -4.99 25.46
CA LEU A 337 -0.05 -4.93 26.93
C LEU A 337 -0.60 -6.24 27.49
N ILE A 338 -1.67 -6.77 26.91
CA ILE A 338 -2.27 -8.04 27.32
C ILE A 338 -1.27 -9.17 27.13
N GLY A 339 -0.58 -9.24 26.00
CA GLY A 339 0.47 -10.22 25.71
C GLY A 339 1.61 -10.18 26.72
N GLY A 340 2.06 -8.97 27.08
CA GLY A 340 3.06 -8.76 28.13
C GLY A 340 2.62 -9.29 29.51
N ILE A 341 1.37 -9.06 29.89
CA ILE A 341 0.80 -9.58 31.15
C ILE A 341 0.73 -11.12 31.11
N ILE A 342 0.24 -11.71 30.02
CA ILE A 342 0.18 -13.18 29.86
C ILE A 342 1.59 -13.77 29.95
N ALA A 343 2.58 -13.17 29.29
CA ALA A 343 3.97 -13.62 29.36
C ALA A 343 4.51 -13.61 30.80
N ILE A 344 4.20 -12.58 31.58
CA ILE A 344 4.57 -12.49 33.00
C ILE A 344 3.88 -13.58 33.83
N ILE A 345 2.60 -13.87 33.57
CA ILE A 345 1.85 -14.94 34.25
C ILE A 345 2.46 -16.31 33.94
N VAL A 346 2.76 -16.59 32.68
CA VAL A 346 3.43 -17.82 32.26
C VAL A 346 4.77 -17.97 32.95
N LEU A 347 5.58 -16.92 32.99
CA LEU A 347 6.85 -16.90 33.71
C LEU A 347 6.68 -17.22 35.21
N LEU A 348 5.66 -16.65 35.86
CA LEU A 348 5.39 -16.90 37.27
C LEU A 348 5.05 -18.38 37.53
N LEU A 349 4.27 -19.00 36.69
CA LEU A 349 3.90 -20.41 36.77
C LEU A 349 5.12 -21.35 36.66
N PHE A 350 6.05 -21.02 35.74
CA PHE A 350 7.25 -21.81 35.50
C PHE A 350 8.35 -21.57 36.53
N LEU A 351 8.66 -20.32 36.85
CA LEU A 351 9.74 -19.96 37.78
C LEU A 351 9.34 -20.23 39.24
N ARG A 352 8.05 -20.08 39.57
CA ARG A 352 7.52 -20.20 40.95
C ARG A 352 8.27 -19.32 41.96
N ASN A 353 8.78 -18.20 41.50
CA ASN A 353 9.58 -17.26 42.30
C ASN A 353 9.22 -15.83 41.87
N ILE A 354 8.38 -15.16 42.66
CA ILE A 354 7.89 -13.80 42.40
C ILE A 354 9.05 -12.82 42.15
N ARG A 355 10.17 -12.97 42.83
CA ARG A 355 11.33 -12.07 42.65
C ARG A 355 12.02 -12.26 41.31
N ALA A 356 12.16 -13.51 40.89
CA ALA A 356 12.71 -13.82 39.56
C ALA A 356 11.75 -13.32 38.45
N THR A 357 10.46 -13.53 38.62
CA THR A 357 9.42 -13.02 37.69
C THR A 357 9.42 -11.50 37.62
N PHE A 358 9.54 -10.82 38.78
CA PHE A 358 9.60 -9.34 38.80
C PHE A 358 10.84 -8.80 38.07
N ILE A 359 12.01 -9.44 38.23
CA ILE A 359 13.24 -9.02 37.53
C ILE A 359 13.06 -9.12 36.01
N ILE A 360 12.49 -10.22 35.49
CA ILE A 360 12.24 -10.39 34.07
C ILE A 360 11.06 -9.47 33.64
N GLY A 361 10.00 -9.36 34.43
CA GLY A 361 8.86 -8.49 34.14
C GLY A 361 9.25 -7.02 33.99
N LEU A 362 10.25 -6.54 34.75
CA LEU A 362 10.77 -5.17 34.61
C LEU A 362 11.64 -5.02 33.34
N SER A 363 12.25 -6.10 32.84
CA SER A 363 13.06 -6.02 31.62
C SER A 363 12.22 -5.81 30.36
N ILE A 364 10.94 -6.23 30.35
CA ILE A 364 10.04 -6.04 29.21
C ILE A 364 9.83 -4.54 28.92
N PRO A 365 9.22 -3.74 29.84
CA PRO A 365 9.01 -2.32 29.58
C PRO A 365 10.31 -1.55 29.36
N ALA A 366 11.40 -1.92 30.05
CA ALA A 366 12.69 -1.29 29.82
C ALA A 366 13.26 -1.54 28.40
N SER A 367 13.05 -2.73 27.84
CA SER A 367 13.47 -3.05 26.47
C SER A 367 12.57 -2.35 25.43
N VAL A 368 11.24 -2.34 25.65
CA VAL A 368 10.27 -1.62 24.79
C VAL A 368 10.60 -0.13 24.74
N LEU A 369 10.76 0.52 25.92
CA LEU A 369 11.08 1.94 25.98
C LEU A 369 12.44 2.28 25.37
N LEU A 370 13.43 1.38 25.45
CA LEU A 370 14.71 1.55 24.75
C LEU A 370 14.55 1.41 23.23
N THR A 371 13.66 0.53 22.79
CA THR A 371 13.33 0.39 21.36
C THR A 371 12.66 1.66 20.84
N VAL A 372 11.61 2.13 21.51
CA VAL A 372 10.90 3.37 21.16
C VAL A 372 11.86 4.57 21.15
N LEU A 373 12.72 4.69 22.17
CA LEU A 373 13.74 5.73 22.19
C LEU A 373 14.68 5.67 20.97
N THR A 374 15.03 4.46 20.54
CA THR A 374 15.89 4.28 19.35
C THR A 374 15.13 4.61 18.09
N MET A 375 13.84 4.25 17.99
CA MET A 375 12.95 4.63 16.87
C MET A 375 12.89 6.15 16.74
N THR A 376 12.66 6.88 17.84
CA THR A 376 12.65 8.36 17.86
C THR A 376 13.95 8.97 17.31
N PHE A 377 15.12 8.36 17.59
CA PHE A 377 16.40 8.85 17.07
C PHE A 377 16.66 8.51 15.60
N LEU A 378 15.94 7.57 15.05
CA LEU A 378 16.05 7.10 13.66
C LEU A 378 14.87 7.58 12.80
N ASP A 379 14.05 8.49 13.32
CA ASP A 379 12.86 9.07 12.67
C ASP A 379 11.85 8.01 12.17
N TYR A 380 11.68 6.92 12.93
CA TYR A 380 10.62 5.92 12.69
C TYR A 380 9.34 6.32 13.41
N SER A 381 8.18 6.16 12.75
CA SER A 381 6.84 6.40 13.30
C SER A 381 6.24 5.19 14.02
N PHE A 382 5.20 5.41 14.82
CA PHE A 382 4.25 4.39 15.22
C PHE A 382 3.27 4.13 14.09
N ASN A 383 3.47 3.05 13.39
CA ASN A 383 2.60 2.58 12.34
C ASN A 383 2.28 1.09 12.53
N LEU A 384 1.35 0.56 11.74
CA LEU A 384 0.91 -0.82 11.84
C LEU A 384 2.10 -1.79 11.84
N LEU A 385 3.06 -1.62 10.92
CA LEU A 385 4.21 -2.50 10.76
C LEU A 385 5.20 -2.38 11.92
N SER A 386 5.51 -1.16 12.36
CA SER A 386 6.43 -0.92 13.48
C SER A 386 5.86 -1.48 14.81
N LEU A 387 4.55 -1.33 15.03
CA LEU A 387 3.86 -1.85 16.21
C LEU A 387 3.73 -3.36 16.19
N VAL A 388 3.43 -3.97 15.02
CA VAL A 388 3.46 -5.42 14.85
C VAL A 388 4.87 -5.95 15.15
N GLY A 389 5.92 -5.30 14.63
CA GLY A 389 7.32 -5.62 14.93
C GLY A 389 7.65 -5.55 16.42
N LEU A 390 7.14 -4.52 17.11
CA LEU A 390 7.30 -4.36 18.56
C LEU A 390 6.53 -5.46 19.34
N GLY A 391 5.30 -5.76 18.94
CA GLY A 391 4.47 -6.80 19.56
C GLY A 391 5.07 -8.19 19.44
N LEU A 392 5.54 -8.54 18.25
CA LEU A 392 6.30 -9.77 18.00
C LEU A 392 7.61 -9.78 18.81
N GLY A 393 8.28 -8.64 18.87
CA GLY A 393 9.50 -8.43 19.64
C GLY A 393 9.30 -8.75 21.12
N ILE A 394 8.16 -8.42 21.74
CA ILE A 394 7.87 -8.73 23.15
C ILE A 394 7.97 -10.24 23.43
N GLY A 395 7.41 -11.05 22.54
CA GLY A 395 7.52 -12.50 22.68
C GLY A 395 8.97 -13.00 22.64
N MET A 396 9.83 -12.37 21.85
CA MET A 396 11.22 -12.76 21.65
C MET A 396 12.20 -12.14 22.66
N MET A 397 11.94 -10.89 23.12
CA MET A 397 12.86 -10.16 23.98
C MET A 397 12.99 -10.77 25.38
N VAL A 398 11.98 -11.49 25.82
CA VAL A 398 11.99 -12.13 27.14
C VAL A 398 13.01 -13.29 27.21
N ASP A 399 13.31 -13.94 26.08
CA ASP A 399 14.16 -15.11 26.02
C ASP A 399 15.61 -14.83 26.51
N ALA A 400 16.24 -13.76 26.06
CA ALA A 400 17.58 -13.36 26.51
C ALA A 400 17.59 -13.15 28.02
N SER A 401 16.59 -12.48 28.57
CA SER A 401 16.44 -12.23 30.01
C SER A 401 16.25 -13.52 30.82
N ILE A 402 15.46 -14.46 30.30
CA ILE A 402 15.24 -15.78 30.92
C ILE A 402 16.54 -16.56 31.00
N VAL A 403 17.27 -16.68 29.88
CA VAL A 403 18.51 -17.47 29.80
C VAL A 403 19.58 -16.93 30.75
N VAL A 404 19.76 -15.61 30.81
CA VAL A 404 20.71 -14.97 31.73
C VAL A 404 20.33 -15.20 33.18
N LEU A 405 19.04 -14.94 33.54
CA LEU A 405 18.55 -15.11 34.91
C LEU A 405 18.66 -16.57 35.38
N GLU A 406 18.29 -17.54 34.52
CA GLU A 406 18.34 -18.96 34.86
C GLU A 406 19.76 -19.42 35.10
N SER A 407 20.72 -18.99 34.29
CA SER A 407 22.13 -19.31 34.47
C SER A 407 22.65 -18.77 35.81
N ILE A 408 22.30 -17.51 36.17
CA ILE A 408 22.65 -16.92 37.48
C ILE A 408 21.98 -17.70 38.60
N PHE A 409 20.69 -18.05 38.47
CA PHE A 409 19.94 -18.79 39.45
C PHE A 409 20.57 -20.16 39.75
N LYS A 410 20.97 -20.90 38.68
CA LYS A 410 21.64 -22.18 38.77
C LYS A 410 23.00 -22.09 39.51
N LYS A 411 23.78 -21.01 39.29
CA LYS A 411 25.04 -20.78 40.02
C LYS A 411 24.80 -20.49 41.51
N LYS A 412 23.74 -19.71 41.82
CA LYS A 412 23.34 -19.50 43.22
C LYS A 412 22.88 -20.76 43.93
N GLU A 413 22.15 -21.66 43.24
CA GLU A 413 21.78 -22.97 43.76
C GLU A 413 23.01 -23.87 44.00
N GLN A 414 24.06 -23.70 43.22
CA GLN A 414 25.36 -24.42 43.40
C GLN A 414 26.20 -23.87 44.56
N GLY A 415 25.77 -22.79 45.22
CA GLY A 415 26.41 -22.23 46.42
C GLY A 415 27.45 -21.16 46.12
N PHE A 416 27.57 -20.62 44.91
CA PHE A 416 28.47 -19.48 44.64
C PHE A 416 28.01 -18.24 45.40
N SER A 417 28.96 -17.35 45.73
CA SER A 417 28.64 -16.04 46.28
C SER A 417 27.81 -15.21 45.33
N ASN A 418 27.03 -14.23 45.80
CA ASN A 418 26.12 -13.43 44.99
C ASN A 418 26.80 -12.84 43.74
N ILE A 419 27.96 -12.19 43.91
CA ILE A 419 28.71 -11.56 42.83
C ILE A 419 29.33 -12.63 41.88
N GLU A 420 29.91 -13.69 42.41
CA GLU A 420 30.48 -14.76 41.61
C GLU A 420 29.45 -15.53 40.83
N ALA A 421 28.26 -15.75 41.41
CA ALA A 421 27.15 -16.42 40.73
C ALA A 421 26.69 -15.57 39.53
N VAL A 422 26.59 -14.25 39.69
CA VAL A 422 26.22 -13.33 38.60
C VAL A 422 27.27 -13.33 37.50
N ILE A 423 28.55 -13.12 37.85
CA ILE A 423 29.64 -13.05 36.89
C ILE A 423 29.82 -14.41 36.14
N SER A 424 29.82 -15.52 36.86
CA SER A 424 29.99 -16.84 36.27
C SER A 424 28.78 -17.27 35.46
N GLY A 425 27.56 -16.97 35.94
CA GLY A 425 26.31 -17.27 35.23
C GLY A 425 26.20 -16.49 33.92
N THR A 426 26.43 -15.19 33.93
CA THR A 426 26.39 -14.35 32.72
C THR A 426 27.48 -14.81 31.73
N LYS A 427 28.71 -15.10 32.19
CA LYS A 427 29.80 -15.57 31.33
C LYS A 427 29.48 -16.89 30.61
N GLU A 428 28.74 -17.78 31.25
CA GLU A 428 28.36 -19.08 30.66
C GLU A 428 27.43 -18.94 29.44
N VAL A 429 26.61 -17.88 29.38
CA VAL A 429 25.56 -17.75 28.38
C VAL A 429 25.76 -16.59 27.40
N VAL A 430 26.67 -15.63 27.65
CA VAL A 430 26.86 -14.43 26.83
C VAL A 430 27.09 -14.76 25.36
N GLY A 431 27.94 -15.73 25.04
CA GLY A 431 28.22 -16.14 23.69
C GLY A 431 27.00 -16.72 22.97
N ALA A 432 26.25 -17.57 23.67
CA ALA A 432 25.06 -18.19 23.10
C ALA A 432 23.92 -17.17 22.86
N VAL A 433 23.72 -16.23 23.77
CA VAL A 433 22.68 -15.19 23.65
C VAL A 433 23.00 -14.21 22.52
N ILE A 434 24.24 -13.73 22.41
CA ILE A 434 24.64 -12.84 21.32
C ILE A 434 24.55 -13.55 19.97
N SER A 435 24.99 -14.80 19.88
CA SER A 435 24.89 -15.56 18.65
C SER A 435 23.46 -15.86 18.24
N SER A 436 22.59 -16.14 19.21
CA SER A 436 21.15 -16.32 18.95
C SER A 436 20.52 -15.03 18.41
N MET A 437 20.81 -13.89 19.01
CA MET A 437 20.38 -12.58 18.50
C MET A 437 20.86 -12.34 17.08
N LEU A 438 22.14 -12.55 16.80
CA LEU A 438 22.72 -12.36 15.46
C LEU A 438 22.09 -13.30 14.43
N THR A 439 21.84 -14.57 14.77
CA THR A 439 21.18 -15.50 13.84
C THR A 439 19.74 -15.08 13.55
N THR A 440 19.04 -14.51 14.50
CA THR A 440 17.68 -13.99 14.28
C THR A 440 17.69 -12.73 13.41
N ILE A 441 18.60 -11.78 13.66
CA ILE A 441 18.71 -10.54 12.86
C ILE A 441 19.12 -10.84 11.42
N VAL A 442 20.09 -11.75 11.21
CA VAL A 442 20.60 -12.08 9.88
C VAL A 442 19.54 -12.72 8.96
N VAL A 443 18.51 -13.34 9.52
CA VAL A 443 17.36 -13.85 8.73
C VAL A 443 16.63 -12.74 7.99
N PHE A 444 16.61 -11.54 8.55
CA PHE A 444 15.90 -10.40 7.98
C PHE A 444 16.74 -9.58 6.98
N VAL A 445 18.07 -9.76 6.96
CA VAL A 445 18.94 -8.99 6.05
C VAL A 445 18.54 -9.11 4.57
N PRO A 446 18.11 -10.27 4.06
CA PRO A 446 17.70 -10.38 2.66
C PRO A 446 16.42 -9.60 2.31
N ILE A 447 15.58 -9.23 3.27
CA ILE A 447 14.40 -8.40 3.03
C ILE A 447 14.82 -7.00 2.52
N VAL A 448 15.98 -6.51 2.96
CA VAL A 448 16.54 -5.22 2.49
C VAL A 448 16.94 -5.26 0.99
N ILE A 449 16.98 -6.45 0.38
CA ILE A 449 17.31 -6.63 -1.04
C ILE A 449 16.03 -6.59 -1.90
N MET A 450 14.86 -6.73 -1.28
CA MET A 450 13.59 -6.47 -1.97
C MET A 450 13.50 -4.96 -2.23
N ASP A 451 13.31 -4.64 -3.46
CA ASP A 451 13.34 -3.26 -3.95
C ASP A 451 11.97 -2.79 -4.45
N ASP A 452 10.98 -3.68 -4.31
CA ASP A 452 9.58 -3.39 -4.56
C ASP A 452 8.92 -2.62 -3.40
N GLU A 453 7.72 -2.17 -3.59
CA GLU A 453 6.92 -1.41 -2.63
C GLU A 453 6.74 -2.16 -1.31
N VAL A 454 6.43 -3.45 -1.42
CA VAL A 454 6.27 -4.33 -0.26
C VAL A 454 7.59 -4.46 0.51
N GLY A 455 8.72 -4.57 -0.20
CA GLY A 455 10.05 -4.62 0.39
C GLY A 455 10.37 -3.36 1.21
N LYS A 456 10.11 -2.19 0.65
CA LYS A 456 10.30 -0.89 1.32
C LYS A 456 9.48 -0.82 2.63
N MET A 457 8.22 -1.23 2.59
CA MET A 457 7.37 -1.30 3.79
C MET A 457 7.91 -2.32 4.81
N MET A 458 8.39 -3.50 4.36
CA MET A 458 8.89 -4.57 5.23
C MET A 458 10.23 -4.24 5.90
N ILE A 459 11.00 -3.31 5.36
CA ILE A 459 12.24 -2.81 5.99
C ILE A 459 11.93 -2.22 7.37
N VAL A 460 10.84 -1.47 7.51
CA VAL A 460 10.41 -0.86 8.80
C VAL A 460 10.16 -1.94 9.85
N LEU A 461 9.37 -2.95 9.53
CA LEU A 461 9.13 -4.11 10.39
C LEU A 461 10.45 -4.78 10.81
N THR A 462 11.32 -5.03 9.85
CA THR A 462 12.62 -5.69 10.03
C THR A 462 13.54 -4.92 10.98
N VAL A 463 13.68 -3.61 10.75
CA VAL A 463 14.53 -2.73 11.55
C VAL A 463 14.01 -2.62 12.97
N VAL A 464 12.70 -2.46 13.18
CA VAL A 464 12.10 -2.39 14.52
C VAL A 464 12.32 -3.69 15.30
N ILE A 465 12.18 -4.86 14.65
CA ILE A 465 12.49 -6.15 15.28
C ILE A 465 13.97 -6.23 15.66
N ALA A 466 14.87 -5.82 14.77
CA ALA A 466 16.32 -5.83 15.04
C ALA A 466 16.67 -4.91 16.24
N ILE A 467 16.12 -3.68 16.27
CA ILE A 467 16.28 -2.74 17.38
C ILE A 467 15.75 -3.35 18.69
N THR A 468 14.59 -3.99 18.64
CA THR A 468 13.95 -4.64 19.80
C THR A 468 14.82 -5.78 20.36
N LEU A 469 15.38 -6.61 19.51
CA LEU A 469 16.28 -7.70 19.91
C LEU A 469 17.59 -7.17 20.50
N ILE A 470 18.18 -6.14 19.90
CA ILE A 470 19.40 -5.49 20.42
C ILE A 470 19.11 -4.85 21.79
N SER A 471 18.01 -4.12 21.92
CA SER A 471 17.56 -3.50 23.19
C SER A 471 17.36 -4.53 24.29
N SER A 472 16.73 -5.65 23.96
CA SER A 472 16.54 -6.77 24.90
C SER A 472 17.88 -7.33 25.41
N VAL A 473 18.85 -7.53 24.54
CA VAL A 473 20.17 -8.05 24.93
C VAL A 473 20.94 -7.03 25.78
N ILE A 474 20.87 -5.75 25.45
CA ILE A 474 21.45 -4.67 26.29
C ILE A 474 20.85 -4.72 27.70
N ILE A 475 19.54 -4.78 27.82
CA ILE A 475 18.84 -4.84 29.13
C ILE A 475 19.15 -6.16 29.84
N ALA A 476 19.19 -7.30 29.13
CA ALA A 476 19.51 -8.59 29.71
C ALA A 476 20.94 -8.67 30.31
N PHE A 477 21.91 -7.94 29.77
CA PHE A 477 23.29 -7.90 30.28
C PHE A 477 23.57 -6.72 31.23
N THR A 478 22.67 -5.77 31.37
CA THR A 478 22.80 -4.63 32.29
C THR A 478 21.88 -4.75 33.52
N LEU A 479 20.57 -4.76 33.26
CA LEU A 479 19.54 -4.74 34.31
C LEU A 479 19.44 -6.09 35.05
N ILE A 480 19.38 -7.21 34.34
CA ILE A 480 19.18 -8.54 34.95
C ILE A 480 20.32 -8.90 35.92
N PRO A 481 21.61 -8.79 35.57
CA PRO A 481 22.71 -9.04 36.49
C PRO A 481 22.68 -8.12 37.72
N ALA A 482 22.42 -6.83 37.53
CA ALA A 482 22.41 -5.85 38.64
C ALA A 482 21.30 -6.13 39.67
N LEU A 483 20.09 -6.48 39.20
CA LEU A 483 18.97 -6.83 40.09
C LEU A 483 19.14 -8.23 40.70
N SER A 484 19.66 -9.18 39.95
CA SER A 484 19.78 -10.57 40.39
C SER A 484 20.75 -10.74 41.56
N GLU A 485 21.77 -9.91 41.69
CA GLU A 485 22.76 -9.98 42.77
C GLU A 485 22.11 -9.99 44.15
N ASN A 486 21.28 -8.99 44.46
CA ASN A 486 20.68 -8.82 45.78
C ASN A 486 19.24 -9.28 45.89
N PHE A 487 18.45 -9.13 44.79
CA PHE A 487 17.01 -9.40 44.83
C PHE A 487 16.68 -10.90 44.68
N LEU A 488 17.51 -11.65 43.95
CA LEU A 488 17.28 -13.07 43.66
C LEU A 488 17.67 -13.93 44.87
N LYS A 489 16.68 -14.37 45.65
CA LYS A 489 16.88 -15.31 46.76
C LYS A 489 16.49 -16.73 46.35
N VAL A 490 17.40 -17.68 46.56
CA VAL A 490 17.16 -19.09 46.28
C VAL A 490 16.68 -19.78 47.58
N LYS A 491 15.45 -20.33 47.54
CA LYS A 491 14.98 -21.26 48.58
C LYS A 491 15.38 -22.69 48.16
N LYS A 492 15.94 -23.49 49.08
CA LYS A 492 16.18 -24.91 48.84
C LYS A 492 14.84 -25.59 48.42
N SER A 493 14.74 -25.95 47.16
CA SER A 493 13.52 -26.54 46.57
C SER A 493 13.30 -27.95 47.15
N LYS A 494 12.10 -28.21 47.71
CA LYS A 494 11.62 -29.57 47.89
C LYS A 494 11.41 -30.22 46.52
N LYS A 495 12.02 -31.38 46.27
CA LYS A 495 11.89 -32.16 45.02
C LYS A 495 10.41 -32.28 44.65
N SER A 496 10.06 -31.74 43.49
CA SER A 496 8.70 -31.83 42.93
C SER A 496 8.34 -33.30 42.69
N LYS A 497 7.11 -33.73 43.08
CA LYS A 497 6.59 -35.07 42.85
C LYS A 497 6.32 -35.39 41.35
N LEU A 498 6.22 -34.38 40.46
CA LEU A 498 6.09 -34.55 39.02
C LEU A 498 7.48 -34.65 38.37
N ASN A 499 7.94 -35.86 38.10
CA ASN A 499 9.24 -36.11 37.49
C ASN A 499 9.16 -36.04 35.92
N LEU A 500 8.61 -34.95 35.37
CA LEU A 500 8.52 -34.73 33.90
C LEU A 500 9.89 -34.81 33.23
N ILE A 501 10.92 -34.20 33.85
CA ILE A 501 12.29 -34.22 33.34
C ILE A 501 12.86 -35.64 33.30
N GLY A 502 12.55 -36.46 34.29
CA GLY A 502 12.94 -37.88 34.30
C GLY A 502 12.24 -38.67 33.20
N LYS A 503 10.93 -38.50 33.01
CA LYS A 503 10.17 -39.14 31.92
C LYS A 503 10.73 -38.78 30.56
N TYR A 504 10.98 -37.48 30.31
CA TYR A 504 11.60 -36.99 29.06
C TYR A 504 12.96 -37.69 28.84
N GLY A 505 13.84 -37.68 29.87
CA GLY A 505 15.12 -38.35 29.76
C GLY A 505 15.03 -39.82 29.40
N SER A 506 14.04 -40.55 29.98
CA SER A 506 13.83 -41.97 29.65
C SER A 506 13.31 -42.15 28.21
N ILE A 507 12.49 -41.23 27.70
CA ILE A 507 12.01 -41.27 26.31
C ILE A 507 13.17 -41.06 25.36
N ILE A 508 14.03 -40.02 25.56
CA ILE A 508 15.19 -39.78 24.72
C ILE A 508 16.18 -40.91 24.77
N GLU A 509 16.46 -41.48 25.95
CA GLU A 509 17.31 -42.66 26.11
C GLU A 509 16.77 -43.87 25.35
N TRP A 510 15.45 -44.11 25.39
CA TRP A 510 14.79 -45.21 24.65
C TRP A 510 14.90 -45.03 23.14
N LEU A 511 14.71 -43.77 22.66
CA LEU A 511 14.79 -43.39 21.24
C LEU A 511 16.23 -43.54 20.71
N THR A 512 17.22 -43.14 21.50
CA THR A 512 18.63 -43.05 21.08
C THR A 512 19.33 -44.41 21.13
N LYS A 513 18.81 -45.41 21.87
CA LYS A 513 19.45 -46.77 22.04
C LYS A 513 19.56 -47.56 20.74
N LYS A 514 18.63 -47.48 19.79
CA LYS A 514 18.58 -48.36 18.61
C LYS A 514 18.47 -47.51 17.30
N LYS A 515 19.38 -47.78 16.33
CA LYS A 515 19.40 -47.09 15.02
C LYS A 515 18.10 -47.22 14.27
N ARG A 516 17.41 -48.39 14.33
CA ARG A 516 16.08 -48.56 13.67
C ARG A 516 15.02 -47.64 14.23
N ARG A 517 15.03 -47.32 15.54
CA ARG A 517 14.05 -46.38 16.15
C ARG A 517 14.36 -44.94 15.72
N ARG A 518 15.61 -44.57 15.60
CA ARG A 518 16.04 -43.25 15.11
C ARG A 518 15.56 -43.01 13.67
N ILE A 519 15.78 -44.01 12.79
CA ILE A 519 15.28 -43.92 11.39
C ILE A 519 13.76 -43.89 11.36
N GLY A 520 13.07 -44.74 12.14
CA GLY A 520 11.61 -44.79 12.17
C GLY A 520 10.97 -43.46 12.59
N ILE A 521 11.55 -42.74 13.56
CA ILE A 521 11.04 -41.42 13.97
C ILE A 521 11.33 -40.38 12.91
N LEU A 522 12.52 -40.38 12.33
CA LEU A 522 12.86 -39.49 11.23
C LEU A 522 11.88 -39.68 10.04
N SER A 523 11.63 -40.94 9.66
CA SER A 523 10.66 -41.28 8.61
C SER A 523 9.23 -40.82 8.95
N LEU A 524 8.84 -40.96 10.22
CA LEU A 524 7.51 -40.50 10.68
C LEU A 524 7.36 -38.98 10.46
N PHE A 525 8.33 -38.17 10.90
CA PHE A 525 8.29 -36.72 10.70
C PHE A 525 8.32 -36.33 9.23
N ILE A 526 9.08 -37.03 8.40
CA ILE A 526 9.11 -36.81 6.94
C ILE A 526 7.74 -37.13 6.32
N ILE A 527 7.10 -38.22 6.72
CA ILE A 527 5.75 -38.57 6.22
C ILE A 527 4.74 -37.50 6.64
N ILE A 528 4.75 -37.06 7.90
CA ILE A 528 3.88 -35.97 8.37
C ILE A 528 4.12 -34.69 7.59
N PHE A 529 5.38 -34.37 7.29
CA PHE A 529 5.75 -33.19 6.49
C PHE A 529 5.14 -33.27 5.09
N PHE A 530 5.34 -34.35 4.35
CA PHE A 530 4.73 -34.45 3.01
C PHE A 530 3.20 -34.53 3.07
N SER A 531 2.63 -35.15 4.10
CA SER A 531 1.16 -35.17 4.28
C SER A 531 0.57 -33.80 4.59
N SER A 532 1.34 -32.89 5.20
CA SER A 532 0.85 -31.56 5.53
C SER A 532 0.65 -30.68 4.29
N PHE A 533 1.34 -30.95 3.17
CA PHE A 533 1.10 -30.25 1.92
C PHE A 533 -0.29 -30.50 1.33
N LEU A 534 -0.97 -31.57 1.71
CA LEU A 534 -2.37 -31.80 1.33
C LEU A 534 -3.33 -30.76 1.96
N LEU A 535 -2.89 -30.09 3.02
CA LEU A 535 -3.67 -29.02 3.66
C LEU A 535 -3.62 -27.73 2.85
N LEU A 536 -2.57 -27.54 2.03
CA LEU A 536 -2.38 -26.33 1.23
C LEU A 536 -3.58 -26.10 0.30
N ALA A 537 -4.14 -27.15 -0.27
CA ALA A 537 -5.33 -27.06 -1.12
C ALA A 537 -6.64 -26.68 -0.37
N LYS A 538 -6.57 -26.45 0.94
CA LYS A 538 -7.73 -26.08 1.78
C LYS A 538 -7.49 -24.82 2.60
N ILE A 539 -6.35 -24.17 2.40
CA ILE A 539 -6.02 -22.91 3.04
C ILE A 539 -6.27 -21.83 2.00
N PRO A 540 -7.12 -20.84 2.26
CA PRO A 540 -7.34 -19.72 1.33
C PRO A 540 -6.03 -18.96 1.08
N MET A 541 -5.86 -18.46 -0.14
CA MET A 541 -4.69 -17.66 -0.53
C MET A 541 -5.17 -16.32 -1.03
N THR A 542 -4.62 -15.25 -0.44
CA THR A 542 -4.82 -13.87 -0.88
C THR A 542 -3.46 -13.19 -1.03
N PHE A 543 -3.37 -12.10 -1.77
CA PHE A 543 -2.13 -11.33 -1.87
C PHE A 543 -1.95 -10.46 -0.63
N MET A 544 -2.81 -9.47 -0.46
CA MET A 544 -2.83 -8.59 0.70
C MET A 544 -4.15 -8.74 1.46
N PRO A 545 -4.14 -8.64 2.80
CA PRO A 545 -5.38 -8.62 3.58
C PRO A 545 -5.98 -7.21 3.58
N ASP A 546 -7.30 -7.09 3.77
CA ASP A 546 -8.00 -5.82 3.93
C ASP A 546 -7.40 -4.98 5.07
N ILE A 547 -7.20 -3.70 4.81
CA ILE A 547 -6.51 -2.79 5.72
C ILE A 547 -7.49 -2.11 6.68
N LEU A 548 -8.59 -1.60 6.13
CA LEU A 548 -9.61 -0.86 6.86
C LEU A 548 -10.72 -1.80 7.29
N ASN A 549 -11.15 -1.67 8.54
CA ASN A 549 -12.25 -2.46 9.08
C ASN A 549 -13.49 -1.58 9.19
N ARG A 550 -14.65 -2.12 8.77
CA ARG A 550 -15.96 -1.44 8.77
C ARG A 550 -16.01 -0.19 7.88
N TYR A 551 -15.19 -0.20 6.83
CA TYR A 551 -15.13 0.84 5.79
C TYR A 551 -14.72 0.17 4.46
N ALA A 552 -15.32 0.60 3.37
CA ALA A 552 -14.92 0.21 2.03
C ALA A 552 -14.90 1.45 1.12
N GLU A 553 -13.92 1.47 0.25
CA GLU A 553 -13.87 2.37 -0.89
C GLU A 553 -14.08 1.52 -2.15
N VAL A 554 -15.02 1.91 -2.99
CA VAL A 554 -15.37 1.20 -4.21
C VAL A 554 -15.29 2.16 -5.37
N ILE A 555 -14.61 1.72 -6.42
CA ILE A 555 -14.51 2.44 -7.68
C ILE A 555 -15.42 1.76 -8.69
N VAL A 556 -16.20 2.58 -9.38
CA VAL A 556 -16.99 2.18 -10.54
C VAL A 556 -16.51 3.01 -11.71
N GLU A 557 -15.87 2.39 -12.68
CA GLU A 557 -15.47 3.01 -13.93
C GLU A 557 -16.65 2.99 -14.87
N VAL A 558 -17.01 4.14 -15.41
CA VAL A 558 -18.10 4.25 -16.39
C VAL A 558 -17.54 4.36 -17.80
N GLU A 559 -18.35 3.93 -18.75
CA GLU A 559 -17.99 4.01 -20.17
C GLU A 559 -17.72 5.47 -20.57
N PRO A 560 -16.61 5.77 -21.26
CA PRO A 560 -16.31 7.12 -21.72
C PRO A 560 -17.44 7.71 -22.58
N GLY A 561 -17.83 8.94 -22.26
CA GLY A 561 -18.96 9.61 -22.91
C GLY A 561 -20.32 9.37 -22.26
N THR A 562 -20.35 8.70 -21.09
CA THR A 562 -21.54 8.59 -20.26
C THR A 562 -22.00 9.99 -19.84
N THR A 563 -23.29 10.28 -20.02
CA THR A 563 -23.83 11.60 -19.70
C THR A 563 -24.00 11.81 -18.19
N SER A 564 -23.97 13.08 -17.74
CA SER A 564 -24.20 13.40 -16.33
C SER A 564 -25.55 12.87 -15.80
N GLU A 565 -26.58 12.77 -16.67
CA GLU A 565 -27.89 12.21 -16.28
C GLU A 565 -27.79 10.69 -16.04
N GLU A 566 -26.98 9.98 -16.82
CA GLU A 566 -26.72 8.54 -16.63
C GLU A 566 -25.87 8.27 -15.41
N ILE A 567 -24.86 9.13 -15.16
CA ILE A 567 -24.03 9.05 -13.92
C ILE A 567 -24.92 9.23 -12.68
N GLU A 568 -25.84 10.19 -12.69
CA GLU A 568 -26.80 10.38 -11.59
C GLU A 568 -27.68 9.14 -11.40
N GLU A 569 -28.16 8.52 -12.49
CA GLU A 569 -28.96 7.30 -12.40
C GLU A 569 -28.14 6.13 -11.83
N ILE A 570 -26.88 5.96 -12.26
CA ILE A 570 -25.95 4.96 -11.72
C ILE A 570 -25.74 5.20 -10.22
N ALA A 571 -25.44 6.42 -9.79
CA ALA A 571 -25.21 6.77 -8.38
C ALA A 571 -26.44 6.46 -7.51
N LEU A 572 -27.65 6.75 -7.99
CA LEU A 572 -28.89 6.40 -7.30
C LEU A 572 -29.07 4.88 -7.20
N LYS A 573 -28.71 4.12 -8.23
CA LYS A 573 -28.79 2.66 -8.22
C LYS A 573 -27.73 2.03 -7.29
N MET A 574 -26.53 2.59 -7.27
CA MET A 574 -25.51 2.20 -6.29
C MET A 574 -26.03 2.41 -4.85
N ASN A 575 -26.66 3.55 -4.57
CA ASN A 575 -27.25 3.78 -3.25
C ASN A 575 -28.36 2.77 -2.92
N GLU A 576 -29.26 2.46 -3.89
CA GLU A 576 -30.29 1.41 -3.70
C GLU A 576 -29.69 0.04 -3.38
N ALA A 577 -28.55 -0.28 -3.99
CA ALA A 577 -27.81 -1.52 -3.73
C ALA A 577 -27.21 -1.51 -2.31
N PHE A 578 -26.58 -0.42 -1.88
CA PHE A 578 -26.01 -0.29 -0.54
C PHE A 578 -27.04 -0.39 0.57
N GLU A 579 -28.23 0.19 0.38
CA GLU A 579 -29.35 0.10 1.35
C GLU A 579 -29.87 -1.33 1.57
N GLN A 580 -29.65 -2.23 0.62
CA GLN A 580 -30.07 -3.65 0.75
C GLN A 580 -29.07 -4.49 1.54
N ILE A 581 -27.83 -4.01 1.73
CA ILE A 581 -26.77 -4.75 2.41
C ILE A 581 -26.85 -4.48 3.92
N PRO A 582 -27.10 -5.50 4.74
CA PRO A 582 -27.02 -5.35 6.18
C PRO A 582 -25.64 -4.85 6.62
N ASP A 583 -25.60 -4.07 7.67
CA ASP A 583 -24.36 -3.51 8.23
C ASP A 583 -23.73 -2.36 7.40
N VAL A 584 -24.29 -1.89 6.30
CA VAL A 584 -23.97 -0.58 5.70
C VAL A 584 -24.72 0.49 6.49
N ASP A 585 -24.01 1.46 7.04
CA ASP A 585 -24.56 2.56 7.86
C ASP A 585 -24.84 3.81 7.01
N ASN A 586 -23.86 4.25 6.25
CA ASN A 586 -23.99 5.36 5.30
C ASN A 586 -23.01 5.22 4.13
N ASN A 587 -23.34 5.90 3.03
CA ASN A 587 -22.47 5.97 1.87
C ASN A 587 -22.35 7.41 1.34
N VAL A 588 -21.24 7.70 0.70
CA VAL A 588 -21.02 8.91 -0.10
C VAL A 588 -20.49 8.48 -1.45
N ILE A 589 -21.16 8.89 -2.50
CA ILE A 589 -20.81 8.62 -3.88
C ILE A 589 -20.31 9.92 -4.49
N ILE A 590 -19.17 9.89 -5.16
CA ILE A 590 -18.47 11.06 -5.71
C ILE A 590 -18.22 10.79 -7.18
N ASP A 591 -18.65 11.69 -8.04
CA ASP A 591 -18.34 11.70 -9.45
C ASP A 591 -16.99 12.39 -9.69
N ASN A 592 -16.06 11.69 -10.30
CA ASN A 592 -14.71 12.15 -10.64
C ASN A 592 -14.40 11.82 -12.11
N ILE A 593 -15.11 12.42 -13.03
CA ILE A 593 -14.91 12.30 -14.49
C ILE A 593 -14.54 10.87 -14.91
N ASP A 594 -15.48 10.14 -15.49
CA ASP A 594 -15.36 8.72 -15.91
C ASP A 594 -15.17 7.70 -14.76
N VAL A 595 -15.04 8.16 -13.51
CA VAL A 595 -14.84 7.30 -12.33
C VAL A 595 -15.77 7.73 -11.19
N ILE A 596 -16.61 6.83 -10.73
CA ILE A 596 -17.46 7.07 -9.55
C ILE A 596 -16.78 6.40 -8.34
N LEU A 597 -16.44 7.21 -7.33
CA LEU A 597 -15.89 6.72 -6.07
C LEU A 597 -17.00 6.62 -5.03
N ALA A 598 -17.19 5.46 -4.43
CA ALA A 598 -18.11 5.27 -3.31
C ALA A 598 -17.36 5.02 -2.01
N LEU A 599 -17.59 5.86 -1.01
CA LEU A 599 -17.11 5.70 0.36
C LEU A 599 -18.25 5.07 1.17
N VAL A 600 -18.06 3.83 1.63
CA VAL A 600 -19.09 3.06 2.33
C VAL A 600 -18.67 2.84 3.77
N ASN A 601 -19.36 3.49 4.71
CA ASN A 601 -19.18 3.28 6.14
C ASN A 601 -20.12 2.16 6.63
N MET A 602 -19.61 1.30 7.46
CA MET A 602 -20.32 0.13 7.98
C MET A 602 -20.59 0.26 9.48
N THR A 603 -21.62 -0.44 9.94
CA THR A 603 -21.96 -0.56 11.36
C THR A 603 -20.72 -0.92 12.20
N PRO A 604 -20.52 -0.29 13.36
CA PRO A 604 -19.37 -0.58 14.23
C PRO A 604 -19.22 -2.06 14.58
N GLU A 605 -17.98 -2.52 14.80
CA GLU A 605 -17.61 -3.91 15.08
C GLU A 605 -18.43 -4.54 16.24
N GLU A 606 -18.84 -3.73 17.22
CA GLU A 606 -19.61 -4.20 18.39
C GLU A 606 -21.05 -4.58 18.04
N GLU A 607 -21.61 -4.03 16.97
CA GLU A 607 -23.00 -4.20 16.52
C GLU A 607 -23.10 -4.99 15.21
N LYS A 608 -21.99 -5.48 14.69
CA LYS A 608 -21.93 -6.19 13.40
C LYS A 608 -22.80 -7.43 13.35
N THR A 609 -23.41 -7.69 12.20
CA THR A 609 -24.14 -8.93 11.90
C THR A 609 -23.44 -9.77 10.86
N MET A 610 -22.56 -9.16 10.04
CA MET A 610 -21.77 -9.80 8.97
C MET A 610 -20.28 -9.51 9.11
N GLU A 611 -19.44 -10.39 8.61
CA GLU A 611 -17.99 -10.15 8.51
C GLU A 611 -17.69 -9.17 7.37
N GLN A 612 -16.57 -8.41 7.49
CA GLN A 612 -16.16 -7.41 6.51
C GLN A 612 -16.05 -7.98 5.09
N SER A 613 -15.40 -9.12 4.94
CA SER A 613 -15.21 -9.76 3.63
C SER A 613 -16.54 -10.17 2.97
N GLU A 614 -17.54 -10.58 3.77
CA GLU A 614 -18.86 -10.91 3.25
C GLU A 614 -19.60 -9.66 2.75
N ILE A 615 -19.41 -8.51 3.43
CA ILE A 615 -20.02 -7.24 3.02
C ILE A 615 -19.35 -6.73 1.75
N ASN A 616 -18.00 -6.73 1.70
CA ASN A 616 -17.24 -6.31 0.52
C ASN A 616 -17.63 -7.13 -0.70
N GLU A 617 -17.72 -8.47 -0.55
CA GLU A 617 -18.15 -9.36 -1.63
C GLU A 617 -19.59 -9.06 -2.09
N GLN A 618 -20.50 -8.79 -1.15
CA GLN A 618 -21.88 -8.42 -1.48
C GLN A 618 -21.95 -7.07 -2.19
N ILE A 619 -21.19 -6.06 -1.74
CA ILE A 619 -21.11 -4.75 -2.40
C ILE A 619 -20.68 -4.93 -3.85
N LEU A 620 -19.58 -5.61 -4.08
CA LEU A 620 -19.07 -5.82 -5.44
C LEU A 620 -20.06 -6.64 -6.30
N GLN A 621 -20.72 -7.64 -5.74
CA GLN A 621 -21.69 -8.46 -6.48
C GLN A 621 -22.93 -7.64 -6.88
N GLU A 622 -23.49 -6.84 -5.97
CA GLU A 622 -24.66 -5.99 -6.28
C GLU A 622 -24.33 -4.89 -7.28
N LEU A 623 -23.13 -4.30 -7.20
CA LEU A 623 -22.73 -3.26 -8.15
C LEU A 623 -22.40 -3.83 -9.54
N ARG A 624 -21.74 -4.99 -9.61
CA ARG A 624 -21.50 -5.68 -10.89
C ARG A 624 -22.78 -6.11 -11.59
N ALA A 625 -23.84 -6.38 -10.83
CA ALA A 625 -25.16 -6.67 -11.43
C ALA A 625 -25.73 -5.47 -12.20
N LEU A 626 -25.24 -4.25 -11.95
CA LEU A 626 -25.63 -3.06 -12.69
C LEU A 626 -24.95 -2.94 -14.06
N GLU A 627 -23.82 -3.61 -14.28
CA GLU A 627 -23.05 -3.61 -15.55
C GLU A 627 -23.89 -4.08 -16.74
N ASP A 628 -24.88 -4.96 -16.53
CA ASP A 628 -25.76 -5.45 -17.59
C ASP A 628 -26.78 -4.41 -18.09
N ASP A 629 -27.12 -3.42 -17.26
CA ASP A 629 -28.22 -2.47 -17.50
C ASP A 629 -27.73 -1.02 -17.69
N TYR A 630 -26.51 -0.69 -17.25
CA TYR A 630 -25.92 0.65 -17.23
C TYR A 630 -24.53 0.68 -17.91
N PRO A 631 -24.07 1.83 -18.44
CA PRO A 631 -22.75 1.98 -19.04
C PRO A 631 -21.65 1.97 -17.97
N ILE A 632 -21.40 0.82 -17.37
CA ILE A 632 -20.36 0.59 -16.37
C ILE A 632 -19.31 -0.33 -17.00
N GLU A 633 -18.07 0.15 -17.06
CA GLU A 633 -16.95 -0.61 -17.59
C GLU A 633 -16.42 -1.62 -16.59
N SER A 634 -16.18 -1.18 -15.36
CA SER A 634 -15.66 -2.05 -14.29
C SER A 634 -16.13 -1.64 -12.90
N VAL A 635 -16.15 -2.61 -11.97
CA VAL A 635 -16.43 -2.41 -10.54
C VAL A 635 -15.38 -3.10 -9.70
N GLY A 636 -14.71 -2.36 -8.83
CA GLY A 636 -13.68 -2.92 -7.96
C GLY A 636 -13.51 -2.16 -6.64
N ALA A 637 -12.73 -2.75 -5.73
CA ALA A 637 -12.36 -2.09 -4.49
C ALA A 637 -11.22 -1.09 -4.75
N ALA A 638 -11.34 0.13 -4.22
CA ALA A 638 -10.28 1.11 -4.29
C ALA A 638 -9.15 0.67 -3.34
N MET A 639 -8.06 0.15 -3.88
CA MET A 639 -6.78 0.08 -3.21
C MET A 639 -5.84 1.03 -3.94
N ASP A 640 -5.45 2.12 -3.28
CA ASP A 640 -4.52 3.13 -3.81
C ASP A 640 -4.91 3.78 -5.17
N GLY A 641 -6.24 3.87 -5.44
CA GLY A 641 -6.76 4.62 -6.60
C GLY A 641 -6.74 3.87 -7.93
N MET A 642 -6.47 2.57 -7.96
CA MET A 642 -6.59 1.74 -9.16
C MET A 642 -7.34 0.44 -8.87
N VAL A 643 -8.29 0.08 -9.73
CA VAL A 643 -8.97 -1.22 -9.70
C VAL A 643 -8.08 -2.22 -10.42
N ALA A 644 -7.48 -3.14 -9.68
CA ALA A 644 -6.81 -4.29 -10.31
C ALA A 644 -7.79 -5.47 -10.34
N PRO A 645 -8.21 -5.94 -11.51
CA PRO A 645 -9.05 -7.14 -11.62
C PRO A 645 -8.27 -8.37 -11.13
N PRO A 646 -8.95 -9.39 -10.58
CA PRO A 646 -8.29 -10.59 -10.10
C PRO A 646 -7.43 -11.28 -11.15
N ILE A 647 -7.89 -11.23 -12.41
CA ILE A 647 -7.16 -11.71 -13.57
C ILE A 647 -7.17 -10.61 -14.63
N GLU A 648 -5.99 -10.21 -15.05
CA GLU A 648 -5.79 -9.39 -16.24
C GLU A 648 -4.81 -10.09 -17.17
N LEU A 649 -5.18 -10.20 -18.44
CA LEU A 649 -4.30 -10.66 -19.51
C LEU A 649 -4.10 -9.53 -20.50
N ARG A 650 -2.86 -9.21 -20.83
CA ARG A 650 -2.53 -8.21 -21.84
C ARG A 650 -2.14 -8.88 -23.14
N VAL A 651 -2.76 -8.44 -24.20
CA VAL A 651 -2.40 -8.80 -25.57
C VAL A 651 -1.71 -7.60 -26.20
N SER A 652 -0.40 -7.71 -26.44
CA SER A 652 0.43 -6.60 -26.96
C SER A 652 0.85 -6.81 -28.41
N GLY A 653 0.94 -5.74 -29.20
CA GLY A 653 1.39 -5.77 -30.60
C GLY A 653 1.04 -4.49 -31.35
N GLU A 654 1.40 -4.42 -32.64
CA GLU A 654 1.26 -3.18 -33.44
C GLU A 654 -0.15 -2.97 -34.02
N ASN A 655 -0.87 -4.05 -34.42
CA ASN A 655 -2.12 -3.92 -35.16
C ASN A 655 -3.33 -4.27 -34.29
N LEU A 656 -4.20 -3.28 -34.04
CA LEU A 656 -5.37 -3.40 -33.20
C LEU A 656 -6.33 -4.51 -33.61
N ASN A 657 -6.59 -4.66 -34.91
CA ASN A 657 -7.49 -5.72 -35.40
C ASN A 657 -6.97 -7.13 -35.06
N THR A 658 -5.64 -7.32 -35.15
CA THR A 658 -5.02 -8.60 -34.79
C THR A 658 -5.03 -8.79 -33.27
N LEU A 659 -4.81 -7.71 -32.48
CA LEU A 659 -4.95 -7.75 -31.02
C LEU A 659 -6.36 -8.19 -30.65
N GLN A 660 -7.38 -7.61 -31.26
CA GLN A 660 -8.77 -7.95 -31.04
C GLN A 660 -9.10 -9.41 -31.38
N GLU A 661 -8.64 -9.91 -32.54
CA GLU A 661 -8.82 -11.33 -32.90
C GLU A 661 -8.20 -12.30 -31.90
N ILE A 662 -6.99 -11.97 -31.40
CA ILE A 662 -6.32 -12.78 -30.37
C ILE A 662 -7.09 -12.65 -29.02
N GLY A 663 -7.52 -11.43 -28.70
CA GLY A 663 -8.28 -11.15 -27.48
C GLY A 663 -9.59 -11.91 -27.42
N GLU A 664 -10.35 -11.92 -28.50
CA GLU A 664 -11.61 -12.68 -28.63
C GLU A 664 -11.39 -14.19 -28.43
N ASP A 665 -10.33 -14.79 -29.04
CA ASP A 665 -10.01 -16.24 -28.87
C ASP A 665 -9.64 -16.53 -27.41
N VAL A 666 -8.90 -15.64 -26.74
CA VAL A 666 -8.54 -15.81 -25.34
C VAL A 666 -9.76 -15.68 -24.43
N THR A 667 -10.60 -14.67 -24.65
CA THR A 667 -11.83 -14.45 -23.89
C THR A 667 -12.78 -15.65 -23.99
N GLU A 668 -13.03 -16.17 -25.20
CA GLU A 668 -13.86 -17.37 -25.41
C GLU A 668 -13.31 -18.60 -24.66
N ARG A 669 -11.99 -18.74 -24.59
CA ARG A 669 -11.34 -19.82 -23.82
C ARG A 669 -11.48 -19.65 -22.33
N LEU A 670 -11.38 -18.42 -21.82
CA LEU A 670 -11.59 -18.11 -20.39
C LEU A 670 -13.03 -18.36 -19.97
N GLU A 671 -14.02 -17.90 -20.74
CA GLU A 671 -15.45 -18.12 -20.47
C GLU A 671 -15.83 -19.61 -20.42
N ASN A 672 -15.10 -20.45 -21.12
CA ASN A 672 -15.33 -21.92 -21.11
C ASN A 672 -14.74 -22.61 -19.86
N MET A 673 -14.12 -21.89 -18.92
CA MET A 673 -13.64 -22.44 -17.66
C MET A 673 -14.73 -22.40 -16.59
N ASP A 674 -14.92 -23.51 -15.87
CA ASP A 674 -16.03 -23.69 -14.88
C ASP A 674 -16.00 -22.70 -13.70
N TYR A 675 -14.89 -21.97 -13.49
CA TYR A 675 -14.66 -21.08 -12.36
C TYR A 675 -14.41 -19.62 -12.77
N ILE A 676 -14.50 -19.29 -14.04
CA ILE A 676 -14.57 -17.92 -14.52
C ILE A 676 -16.04 -17.54 -14.59
N SER A 677 -16.41 -16.52 -13.80
CA SER A 677 -17.79 -16.03 -13.76
C SER A 677 -18.08 -15.03 -14.86
N SER A 678 -17.09 -14.26 -15.27
CA SER A 678 -17.15 -13.28 -16.35
C SER A 678 -15.76 -13.12 -16.95
N ALA A 679 -15.67 -13.01 -18.27
CA ALA A 679 -14.46 -12.56 -18.96
C ALA A 679 -14.85 -11.48 -19.96
N LYS A 680 -14.17 -10.34 -19.91
CA LYS A 680 -14.44 -9.18 -20.79
C LYS A 680 -13.16 -8.80 -21.53
N LEU A 681 -13.30 -8.55 -22.81
CA LEU A 681 -12.25 -7.99 -23.64
C LEU A 681 -12.37 -6.47 -23.64
N GLN A 682 -11.36 -5.80 -23.10
CA GLN A 682 -11.26 -4.34 -23.12
C GLN A 682 -10.45 -3.92 -24.34
N VAL A 683 -11.14 -3.55 -25.43
CA VAL A 683 -10.54 -3.09 -26.71
C VAL A 683 -10.56 -1.58 -26.73
N GLY A 684 -10.33 -0.83 -25.72
CA GLY A 684 -10.56 0.62 -25.72
C GLY A 684 -11.89 0.97 -26.43
N GLU A 685 -12.80 1.59 -25.74
CA GLU A 685 -14.11 1.89 -26.32
C GLU A 685 -14.01 2.72 -27.57
N SER A 686 -14.92 2.49 -28.48
CA SER A 686 -15.00 3.24 -29.72
C SER A 686 -16.29 4.01 -29.79
N ALA A 687 -16.19 5.31 -29.97
CA ALA A 687 -17.33 6.16 -30.22
C ALA A 687 -17.54 6.46 -31.69
N ASP A 688 -18.80 6.71 -32.04
CA ASP A 688 -19.15 7.22 -33.34
C ASP A 688 -18.65 8.65 -33.53
N GLU A 689 -17.74 8.89 -34.42
CA GLU A 689 -17.18 10.20 -34.74
C GLU A 689 -17.62 10.65 -36.15
N TYR A 690 -17.82 11.95 -36.31
CA TYR A 690 -18.06 12.56 -37.59
C TYR A 690 -16.84 13.35 -38.07
N VAL A 691 -16.12 12.83 -39.03
CA VAL A 691 -14.99 13.52 -39.68
C VAL A 691 -15.47 14.48 -40.75
N ILE A 692 -15.08 15.72 -40.66
CA ILE A 692 -15.41 16.76 -41.67
C ILE A 692 -14.54 16.58 -42.90
N GLN A 693 -15.15 16.33 -44.02
CA GLN A 693 -14.50 16.32 -45.32
C GLN A 693 -14.75 17.63 -46.05
N LEU A 694 -13.66 18.33 -46.44
CA LEU A 694 -13.71 19.65 -47.05
C LEU A 694 -13.85 19.55 -48.58
N ASN A 695 -14.83 20.30 -49.15
CA ASN A 695 -14.92 20.51 -50.62
C ASN A 695 -14.06 21.71 -51.04
N LYS A 696 -12.76 21.45 -51.27
CA LYS A 696 -11.79 22.51 -51.61
C LYS A 696 -12.14 23.27 -52.89
N GLU A 697 -12.80 22.67 -53.88
CA GLU A 697 -13.18 23.27 -55.15
C GLU A 697 -14.21 24.39 -54.94
N ASN A 698 -15.26 24.12 -54.18
CA ASN A 698 -16.29 25.10 -53.85
C ASN A 698 -15.74 26.18 -52.88
N MET A 699 -14.86 25.81 -51.95
CA MET A 699 -14.22 26.76 -51.07
C MET A 699 -13.34 27.80 -51.82
N ASP A 700 -12.55 27.33 -52.77
CA ASP A 700 -11.68 28.17 -53.58
C ASP A 700 -12.52 29.12 -54.48
N GLU A 701 -13.64 28.69 -55.03
CA GLU A 701 -14.55 29.52 -55.85
C GLU A 701 -15.20 30.64 -55.02
N ASP A 702 -15.51 30.40 -53.74
CA ASP A 702 -16.22 31.33 -52.89
C ASP A 702 -15.27 32.06 -51.92
N GLY A 703 -13.92 31.84 -52.04
CA GLY A 703 -12.89 32.53 -51.29
C GLY A 703 -12.80 32.13 -49.81
N LEU A 704 -13.30 30.92 -49.47
CA LEU A 704 -13.22 30.36 -48.13
C LEU A 704 -11.87 29.63 -47.93
N THR A 705 -11.31 29.73 -46.77
CA THR A 705 -10.10 28.99 -46.38
C THR A 705 -10.40 28.00 -45.28
N ALA A 706 -9.65 26.89 -45.24
CA ALA A 706 -9.86 25.87 -44.19
C ALA A 706 -9.70 26.46 -42.75
N PRO A 707 -8.73 27.33 -42.45
CA PRO A 707 -8.66 27.97 -41.15
C PRO A 707 -9.86 28.83 -40.78
N PHE A 708 -10.45 29.54 -41.75
CA PHE A 708 -11.65 30.32 -41.52
C PHE A 708 -12.85 29.42 -41.20
N LEU A 709 -13.00 28.33 -41.96
CA LEU A 709 -14.09 27.39 -41.74
C LEU A 709 -13.94 26.65 -40.43
N HIS A 710 -12.71 26.27 -40.04
CA HIS A 710 -12.43 25.70 -38.73
C HIS A 710 -12.82 26.66 -37.61
N MET A 711 -12.36 27.92 -37.65
CA MET A 711 -12.71 28.93 -36.65
C MET A 711 -14.24 29.11 -36.56
N TYR A 712 -14.93 29.18 -37.70
CA TYR A 712 -16.37 29.34 -37.77
C TYR A 712 -17.12 28.16 -37.11
N LEU A 713 -16.69 26.94 -37.40
CA LEU A 713 -17.28 25.73 -36.82
C LEU A 713 -16.96 25.62 -35.33
N SER A 714 -15.74 25.88 -34.92
CA SER A 714 -15.34 25.85 -33.50
C SER A 714 -16.19 26.81 -32.66
N GLN A 715 -16.49 27.99 -33.18
CA GLN A 715 -17.36 28.95 -32.49
C GLN A 715 -18.83 28.50 -32.40
N MET A 716 -19.27 27.51 -33.17
CA MET A 716 -20.62 26.94 -33.08
C MET A 716 -20.75 25.91 -31.96
N PHE A 717 -19.69 25.19 -31.65
CA PHE A 717 -19.70 24.07 -30.69
C PHE A 717 -19.11 24.43 -29.32
N ALA A 718 -18.16 25.38 -29.28
CA ALA A 718 -17.49 25.72 -28.03
C ALA A 718 -18.05 27.01 -27.41
N ASP A 719 -18.17 27.01 -26.08
CA ASP A 719 -18.39 28.22 -25.32
C ASP A 719 -17.11 29.06 -25.34
N VAL A 720 -17.19 30.30 -25.81
CA VAL A 720 -16.00 31.16 -25.96
C VAL A 720 -15.78 31.95 -24.67
N PRO A 721 -14.70 31.69 -23.88
CA PRO A 721 -14.40 32.49 -22.71
C PRO A 721 -13.92 33.89 -23.15
N VAL A 722 -14.51 34.94 -22.56
CA VAL A 722 -14.21 36.34 -22.95
C VAL A 722 -13.75 37.21 -21.77
N GLY A 723 -13.40 36.57 -20.65
CA GLY A 723 -12.88 37.25 -19.45
C GLY A 723 -13.71 36.97 -18.20
N ASP A 724 -13.50 37.77 -17.17
CA ASP A 724 -14.09 37.57 -15.86
C ASP A 724 -14.80 38.83 -15.37
N LEU A 725 -15.88 38.64 -14.61
CA LEU A 725 -16.48 39.66 -13.76
C LEU A 725 -15.86 39.55 -12.35
N VAL A 726 -15.28 40.64 -11.86
CA VAL A 726 -14.72 40.68 -10.50
C VAL A 726 -15.63 41.55 -9.62
N GLN A 727 -16.40 40.91 -8.71
CA GLN A 727 -17.32 41.59 -7.79
C GLN A 727 -17.02 41.17 -6.35
N ASP A 728 -16.80 42.14 -5.46
CA ASP A 728 -16.57 41.93 -4.01
C ASP A 728 -15.37 40.99 -3.65
N GLY A 729 -14.54 40.66 -4.59
CA GLY A 729 -13.38 39.75 -4.46
C GLY A 729 -13.61 38.43 -5.17
N ASP A 730 -14.81 38.09 -5.57
CA ASP A 730 -15.16 36.91 -6.33
C ASP A 730 -14.97 37.13 -7.81
N THR A 731 -14.60 36.08 -8.52
CA THR A 731 -14.35 36.06 -9.96
C THR A 731 -15.34 35.14 -10.63
N THR A 732 -16.21 35.69 -11.48
CA THR A 732 -17.21 34.93 -12.24
C THR A 732 -16.82 34.92 -13.71
N PRO A 733 -16.59 33.74 -14.32
CA PRO A 733 -16.19 33.65 -15.71
C PRO A 733 -17.33 34.09 -16.65
N ILE A 734 -16.97 34.67 -17.79
CA ILE A 734 -17.89 35.17 -18.81
C ILE A 734 -17.72 34.37 -20.08
N PHE A 735 -18.78 33.74 -20.55
CA PHE A 735 -18.78 32.96 -21.79
C PHE A 735 -19.76 33.54 -22.81
N ILE A 736 -19.40 33.46 -24.08
CA ILE A 736 -20.30 33.68 -25.20
C ILE A 736 -20.78 32.30 -25.67
N LYS A 737 -22.11 32.10 -25.58
CA LYS A 737 -22.77 30.92 -26.17
C LYS A 737 -23.57 31.35 -27.40
N ASN A 738 -23.57 30.49 -28.41
CA ASN A 738 -24.48 30.68 -29.55
C ASN A 738 -25.87 30.07 -29.22
N ASP A 739 -26.96 30.75 -29.65
CA ASP A 739 -28.32 30.21 -29.51
C ASP A 739 -28.59 29.03 -30.48
N LEU A 740 -27.58 28.67 -31.28
CA LEU A 740 -27.59 27.55 -32.21
C LEU A 740 -27.14 26.27 -31.50
N SER A 741 -28.01 25.66 -30.73
CA SER A 741 -27.79 24.26 -30.31
C SER A 741 -27.94 23.37 -31.53
N VAL A 742 -26.77 23.01 -32.13
CA VAL A 742 -26.72 22.07 -33.26
C VAL A 742 -26.76 20.66 -32.67
N ASN A 743 -27.96 20.13 -32.46
CA ASN A 743 -28.12 18.77 -31.89
C ASN A 743 -28.22 17.69 -32.97
N GLU A 744 -28.40 18.05 -34.25
CA GLU A 744 -28.53 17.09 -35.34
C GLU A 744 -27.61 17.42 -36.52
N LYS A 745 -27.00 16.39 -37.10
CA LYS A 745 -26.17 16.47 -38.34
C LYS A 745 -26.80 17.35 -39.45
N LYS A 746 -28.12 17.29 -39.57
CA LYS A 746 -28.86 18.04 -40.60
C LYS A 746 -28.85 19.54 -40.28
N GLU A 747 -28.99 19.93 -39.05
CA GLU A 747 -28.99 21.34 -38.62
C GLU A 747 -27.62 21.97 -38.88
N LEU A 748 -26.52 21.24 -38.62
CA LEU A 748 -25.18 21.70 -38.95
C LEU A 748 -25.04 21.98 -40.43
N LEU A 749 -25.44 21.04 -41.29
CA LEU A 749 -25.27 21.13 -42.75
C LEU A 749 -26.18 22.18 -43.39
N ASP A 750 -27.36 22.45 -42.82
CA ASP A 750 -28.32 23.47 -43.29
C ASP A 750 -27.92 24.89 -42.80
N ASN A 751 -26.94 25.01 -41.91
CA ASN A 751 -26.43 26.31 -41.48
C ASN A 751 -25.79 27.10 -42.62
N LYS A 752 -25.87 28.40 -42.56
CA LYS A 752 -25.46 29.31 -43.65
C LYS A 752 -24.21 30.07 -43.27
N ILE A 753 -23.29 30.12 -44.20
CA ILE A 753 -22.02 30.88 -44.10
C ILE A 753 -21.98 32.00 -45.15
N MET A 754 -21.52 33.16 -44.72
CA MET A 754 -21.35 34.31 -45.64
C MET A 754 -20.06 34.17 -46.43
N THR A 755 -20.17 34.24 -47.73
CA THR A 755 -19.02 34.11 -48.67
C THR A 755 -18.94 35.37 -49.58
N VAL A 756 -17.87 35.52 -50.36
CA VAL A 756 -17.70 36.62 -51.30
C VAL A 756 -18.79 36.62 -52.40
N ASN A 757 -19.46 35.48 -52.63
CA ASN A 757 -20.53 35.34 -53.64
C ASN A 757 -21.93 35.29 -52.97
N GLY A 758 -22.06 35.68 -51.70
CA GLY A 758 -23.32 35.69 -50.95
C GLY A 758 -23.43 34.57 -49.93
N GLU A 759 -24.61 34.47 -49.34
CA GLU A 759 -24.93 33.43 -48.31
C GLU A 759 -25.08 32.07 -48.97
N LYS A 760 -24.41 31.03 -48.40
CA LYS A 760 -24.38 29.67 -48.88
C LYS A 760 -24.59 28.68 -47.71
N GLU A 761 -25.08 27.48 -47.97
CA GLU A 761 -25.21 26.45 -46.94
C GLU A 761 -23.86 25.77 -46.69
N LEU A 762 -23.58 25.39 -45.40
CA LEU A 762 -22.37 24.65 -45.05
C LEU A 762 -22.24 23.32 -45.80
N SER A 763 -23.36 22.69 -46.16
CA SER A 763 -23.40 21.47 -46.96
C SER A 763 -22.73 21.62 -48.34
N ASP A 764 -22.54 22.86 -48.85
CA ASP A 764 -21.81 23.10 -50.10
C ASP A 764 -20.28 22.92 -49.90
N TYR A 765 -19.77 23.08 -48.71
CA TYR A 765 -18.33 23.12 -48.36
C TYR A 765 -17.85 21.95 -47.55
N ILE A 766 -18.74 21.34 -46.72
CA ILE A 766 -18.41 20.21 -45.85
C ILE A 766 -19.35 19.03 -46.06
N SER A 767 -18.80 17.84 -45.86
CA SER A 767 -19.60 16.63 -45.69
C SER A 767 -19.10 15.89 -44.43
N LEU A 768 -20.00 15.24 -43.72
CA LEU A 768 -19.69 14.48 -42.51
C LEU A 768 -19.63 13.00 -42.84
N GLU A 769 -18.45 12.42 -42.68
CA GLU A 769 -18.23 10.98 -42.81
C GLU A 769 -18.23 10.38 -41.43
N LYS A 770 -19.14 9.41 -41.18
CA LYS A 770 -19.18 8.69 -39.92
C LYS A 770 -18.05 7.68 -39.89
N THR A 771 -17.20 7.80 -38.91
CA THR A 771 -16.12 6.84 -38.57
C THR A 771 -16.30 6.38 -37.13
N THR A 772 -15.49 5.42 -36.71
CA THR A 772 -15.41 4.96 -35.35
C THR A 772 -14.00 5.30 -34.84
N SER A 773 -13.91 6.08 -33.79
CA SER A 773 -12.65 6.48 -33.16
C SER A 773 -12.53 5.78 -31.81
N LEU A 774 -11.32 5.41 -31.44
CA LEU A 774 -11.03 4.90 -30.10
C LEU A 774 -11.10 6.06 -29.12
N LEU A 775 -11.77 5.85 -28.01
CA LEU A 775 -11.83 6.83 -26.92
C LEU A 775 -10.60 6.73 -26.02
N GLU A 776 -10.02 5.54 -25.94
CA GLU A 776 -8.83 5.26 -25.16
C GLU A 776 -7.84 4.33 -25.89
N ILE A 777 -6.55 4.61 -25.76
CA ILE A 777 -5.46 3.78 -26.32
C ILE A 777 -4.44 3.51 -25.23
N ASN A 778 -4.25 2.24 -24.93
CA ASN A 778 -3.32 1.76 -23.93
C ASN A 778 -2.01 1.30 -24.57
N ARG A 779 -0.89 1.69 -23.97
CA ARG A 779 0.47 1.39 -24.41
C ARG A 779 1.36 0.95 -23.24
N SER A 780 2.26 0.04 -23.49
CA SER A 780 3.28 -0.38 -22.54
C SER A 780 4.62 -0.51 -23.23
N ASN A 781 5.63 0.20 -22.76
CA ASN A 781 7.00 0.21 -23.31
C ASN A 781 7.02 0.43 -24.85
N GLY A 782 6.20 1.37 -25.35
CA GLY A 782 6.12 1.73 -26.76
C GLY A 782 5.22 0.84 -27.63
N GLU A 783 4.63 -0.23 -27.10
CA GLU A 783 3.71 -1.11 -27.84
C GLU A 783 2.26 -0.93 -27.37
N ARG A 784 1.32 -0.87 -28.29
CA ARG A 784 -0.12 -0.89 -27.95
C ARG A 784 -0.50 -2.24 -27.34
N TYR A 785 -1.42 -2.23 -26.38
CA TYR A 785 -2.02 -3.45 -25.85
C TYR A 785 -3.53 -3.30 -25.64
N ILE A 786 -4.20 -4.42 -25.54
CA ILE A 786 -5.59 -4.55 -25.08
C ILE A 786 -5.61 -5.48 -23.87
N SER A 787 -6.52 -5.24 -22.93
CA SER A 787 -6.66 -6.05 -21.72
C SER A 787 -7.85 -7.01 -21.84
N ILE A 788 -7.71 -8.17 -21.21
CA ILE A 788 -8.79 -9.11 -20.96
C ILE A 788 -8.89 -9.27 -19.44
N THR A 789 -9.98 -8.81 -18.89
CA THR A 789 -10.25 -8.95 -17.46
C THR A 789 -11.14 -10.15 -17.22
N ALA A 790 -10.93 -10.86 -16.10
CA ALA A 790 -11.79 -11.97 -15.76
C ALA A 790 -11.97 -12.10 -14.24
N ASP A 791 -13.19 -12.44 -13.83
CA ASP A 791 -13.59 -12.69 -12.46
C ASP A 791 -13.61 -14.17 -12.12
N ILE A 792 -13.24 -14.48 -10.86
CA ILE A 792 -13.13 -15.86 -10.39
C ILE A 792 -14.26 -16.16 -9.40
N GLU A 793 -14.91 -17.29 -9.54
CA GLU A 793 -15.88 -17.79 -8.59
C GLU A 793 -15.51 -19.20 -8.09
N GLY A 794 -15.44 -19.35 -6.77
CA GLY A 794 -15.34 -20.67 -6.11
C GLY A 794 -13.99 -21.37 -6.18
N GLN A 795 -12.94 -20.75 -6.73
CA GLN A 795 -11.58 -21.30 -6.82
C GLN A 795 -10.53 -20.31 -6.30
N ASP A 796 -9.36 -20.83 -5.94
CA ASP A 796 -8.21 -20.01 -5.55
C ASP A 796 -7.39 -19.52 -6.75
N LEU A 797 -6.86 -18.31 -6.64
CA LEU A 797 -6.08 -17.64 -7.68
C LEU A 797 -4.91 -18.49 -8.21
N GLY A 798 -4.22 -19.22 -7.34
CA GLY A 798 -3.09 -20.07 -7.73
C GLY A 798 -3.45 -21.30 -8.57
N THR A 799 -4.70 -21.80 -8.47
CA THR A 799 -5.20 -22.87 -9.33
C THR A 799 -5.56 -22.32 -10.69
N VAL A 800 -6.27 -21.19 -10.70
CA VAL A 800 -6.68 -20.48 -11.92
C VAL A 800 -5.45 -20.07 -12.74
N HIS A 801 -4.41 -19.53 -12.11
CA HIS A 801 -3.17 -19.16 -12.79
C HIS A 801 -2.53 -20.30 -13.59
N ARG A 802 -2.48 -21.51 -13.03
CA ARG A 802 -1.85 -22.65 -13.72
C ARG A 802 -2.63 -23.02 -15.00
N GLU A 803 -3.95 -22.95 -14.93
CA GLU A 803 -4.80 -23.30 -16.07
C GLU A 803 -4.81 -22.20 -17.13
N ILE A 804 -4.74 -20.91 -16.72
CA ILE A 804 -4.54 -19.78 -17.66
C ILE A 804 -3.20 -19.90 -18.40
N ASN A 805 -2.12 -20.21 -17.68
CA ASN A 805 -0.82 -20.41 -18.33
C ASN A 805 -0.85 -21.57 -19.34
N ASP A 806 -1.61 -22.63 -19.08
CA ASP A 806 -1.77 -23.72 -20.03
C ASP A 806 -2.54 -23.23 -21.27
N VAL A 807 -3.55 -22.35 -21.10
CA VAL A 807 -4.28 -21.73 -22.22
C VAL A 807 -3.35 -20.85 -23.05
N ILE A 808 -2.57 -19.98 -22.41
CA ILE A 808 -1.64 -19.08 -23.11
C ILE A 808 -0.59 -19.88 -23.91
N GLN A 809 -0.09 -20.99 -23.35
CA GLN A 809 0.88 -21.84 -24.07
C GLN A 809 0.30 -22.59 -25.27
N ASP A 810 -1.01 -22.82 -25.28
CA ASP A 810 -1.71 -23.50 -26.38
C ASP A 810 -2.22 -22.52 -27.49
N LEU A 811 -1.98 -21.20 -27.31
CA LEU A 811 -2.29 -20.19 -28.32
C LEU A 811 -1.26 -20.23 -29.47
N ASP A 812 -1.75 -20.14 -30.69
CA ASP A 812 -0.90 -19.98 -31.89
C ASP A 812 -0.80 -18.50 -32.26
N ILE A 813 0.17 -17.80 -31.63
CA ILE A 813 0.35 -16.35 -31.73
C ILE A 813 1.39 -16.03 -32.81
N ASP A 814 1.08 -15.10 -33.71
CA ASP A 814 2.00 -14.61 -34.73
C ASP A 814 3.22 -13.89 -34.15
N GLN A 815 4.34 -13.86 -34.87
CA GLN A 815 5.54 -13.13 -34.47
C GLN A 815 5.26 -11.62 -34.36
N GLY A 816 5.59 -11.01 -33.23
CA GLY A 816 5.34 -9.60 -32.96
C GLY A 816 4.10 -9.35 -32.08
N TYR A 817 3.42 -10.41 -31.65
CA TYR A 817 2.33 -10.35 -30.67
C TYR A 817 2.66 -11.19 -29.44
N SER A 818 2.15 -10.79 -28.29
CA SER A 818 2.34 -11.52 -27.04
C SER A 818 1.10 -11.46 -26.16
N VAL A 819 0.88 -12.52 -25.36
CA VAL A 819 -0.14 -12.54 -24.32
C VAL A 819 0.58 -12.75 -23.00
N THR A 820 0.40 -11.82 -22.08
CA THR A 820 1.03 -11.82 -20.75
C THR A 820 -0.03 -11.74 -19.66
N VAL A 821 0.26 -12.35 -18.52
CA VAL A 821 -0.59 -12.22 -17.31
C VAL A 821 -0.10 -11.01 -16.55
N THR A 822 -1.01 -10.15 -16.12
CA THR A 822 -0.75 -8.94 -15.32
C THR A 822 -1.72 -8.89 -14.12
N GLY A 823 -1.77 -7.76 -13.43
CA GLY A 823 -2.65 -7.55 -12.28
C GLY A 823 -2.22 -8.33 -11.02
N ASP A 824 -3.15 -8.50 -10.08
CA ASP A 824 -2.92 -9.16 -8.79
C ASP A 824 -2.24 -10.52 -8.90
N LEU A 825 -2.52 -11.25 -9.96
CA LEU A 825 -1.97 -12.58 -10.19
C LEU A 825 -0.47 -12.54 -10.49
N GLU A 826 0.01 -11.55 -11.25
CA GLU A 826 1.45 -11.34 -11.50
C GLU A 826 2.16 -10.92 -10.21
N GLU A 827 1.60 -9.97 -9.48
CA GLU A 827 2.19 -9.49 -8.22
C GLU A 827 2.28 -10.60 -7.18
N GLN A 828 1.24 -11.41 -7.02
CA GLN A 828 1.28 -12.57 -6.14
C GLN A 828 2.39 -13.55 -6.54
N GLN A 829 2.60 -13.76 -7.84
CA GLN A 829 3.65 -14.65 -8.34
C GLN A 829 5.04 -14.07 -8.10
N LYS A 830 5.27 -12.78 -8.35
CA LYS A 830 6.51 -12.08 -8.04
C LYS A 830 6.82 -12.16 -6.55
N ALA A 831 5.85 -11.79 -5.71
CA ALA A 831 5.99 -11.85 -4.26
C ALA A 831 6.30 -13.27 -3.74
N ALA A 832 5.66 -14.30 -4.30
CA ALA A 832 5.96 -15.69 -3.95
C ALA A 832 7.38 -16.11 -4.34
N GLN A 833 7.88 -15.70 -5.51
CA GLN A 833 9.25 -15.96 -5.97
C GLN A 833 10.26 -15.24 -5.07
N ASP A 834 10.03 -13.98 -4.74
CA ASP A 834 10.90 -13.19 -3.89
C ASP A 834 10.96 -13.75 -2.46
N LEU A 835 9.84 -14.15 -1.89
CA LEU A 835 9.80 -14.83 -0.60
C LEU A 835 10.62 -16.13 -0.61
N ILE A 836 10.60 -16.92 -1.69
CA ILE A 836 11.41 -18.13 -1.84
C ILE A 836 12.90 -17.79 -1.91
N ILE A 837 13.27 -16.77 -2.68
CA ILE A 837 14.66 -16.30 -2.81
C ILE A 837 15.17 -15.78 -1.46
N ILE A 838 14.41 -14.93 -0.79
CA ILE A 838 14.71 -14.39 0.54
C ILE A 838 14.88 -15.53 1.54
N PHE A 839 13.97 -16.49 1.53
CA PHE A 839 14.04 -17.66 2.41
C PHE A 839 15.33 -18.46 2.16
N ALA A 840 15.71 -18.69 0.90
CA ALA A 840 16.92 -19.42 0.54
C ALA A 840 18.20 -18.66 0.96
N ILE A 841 18.26 -17.34 0.70
CA ILE A 841 19.38 -16.48 1.12
C ILE A 841 19.46 -16.42 2.65
N SER A 842 18.34 -16.24 3.34
CA SER A 842 18.27 -16.25 4.81
C SER A 842 18.80 -17.55 5.40
N LEU A 843 18.42 -18.68 4.82
CA LEU A 843 18.89 -20.00 5.23
C LEU A 843 20.42 -20.15 5.05
N PHE A 844 20.93 -19.65 3.93
CA PHE A 844 22.37 -19.64 3.64
C PHE A 844 23.14 -18.73 4.61
N LEU A 845 22.68 -17.51 4.84
CA LEU A 845 23.34 -16.58 5.77
C LEU A 845 23.34 -17.12 7.20
N VAL A 846 22.25 -17.69 7.65
CA VAL A 846 22.15 -18.34 8.97
C VAL A 846 23.11 -19.54 9.05
N PHE A 847 23.22 -20.34 7.99
CA PHE A 847 24.19 -21.42 7.94
C PHE A 847 25.62 -20.88 8.12
N VAL A 848 26.00 -19.81 7.45
CA VAL A 848 27.33 -19.19 7.56
C VAL A 848 27.57 -18.69 8.99
N VAL A 849 26.64 -17.95 9.58
CA VAL A 849 26.76 -17.45 10.96
C VAL A 849 26.93 -18.59 11.95
N MET A 850 26.10 -19.64 11.84
CA MET A 850 26.25 -20.81 12.72
C MET A 850 27.56 -21.59 12.46
N ALA A 851 28.02 -21.69 11.23
CA ALA A 851 29.28 -22.37 10.89
C ALA A 851 30.48 -21.65 11.54
N ILE A 852 30.48 -20.32 11.52
CA ILE A 852 31.47 -19.49 12.22
C ILE A 852 31.38 -19.71 13.75
N GLN A 853 30.16 -19.64 14.30
CA GLN A 853 29.93 -19.77 15.75
C GLN A 853 30.40 -21.14 16.30
N PHE A 854 29.98 -22.21 15.64
CA PHE A 854 30.33 -23.58 16.09
C PHE A 854 31.70 -24.00 15.62
N ASN A 855 32.36 -23.25 14.74
CA ASN A 855 33.60 -23.65 14.06
C ASN A 855 33.51 -25.09 13.49
N SER A 856 32.40 -25.38 12.83
CA SER A 856 32.02 -26.70 12.34
C SER A 856 30.87 -26.62 11.34
N LEU A 857 30.98 -27.29 10.22
CA LEU A 857 29.88 -27.38 9.22
C LEU A 857 28.81 -28.41 9.63
N LYS A 858 29.14 -29.36 10.51
CA LYS A 858 28.23 -30.43 10.93
C LYS A 858 27.06 -29.94 11.80
N HIS A 859 27.35 -29.08 12.77
CA HIS A 859 26.35 -28.61 13.72
C HIS A 859 25.25 -27.73 13.06
N PRO A 860 25.60 -26.78 12.19
CA PRO A 860 24.57 -26.01 11.43
C PRO A 860 23.64 -26.91 10.64
N ILE A 861 24.15 -27.90 9.89
CA ILE A 861 23.31 -28.81 9.09
C ILE A 861 22.32 -29.57 9.98
N ILE A 862 22.75 -30.02 11.17
CA ILE A 862 21.86 -30.72 12.12
C ILE A 862 20.73 -29.78 12.61
N ILE A 863 21.05 -28.50 12.85
CA ILE A 863 20.08 -27.52 13.34
C ILE A 863 19.14 -27.12 12.22
N LEU A 864 19.64 -26.81 11.02
CA LEU A 864 18.86 -26.39 9.86
C LEU A 864 17.87 -27.48 9.39
N PHE A 865 18.16 -28.74 9.66
CA PHE A 865 17.26 -29.86 9.32
C PHE A 865 15.86 -29.73 9.93
N ILE A 866 15.70 -28.89 10.97
CA ILE A 866 14.39 -28.66 11.62
C ILE A 866 13.52 -27.74 10.80
N ILE A 867 14.11 -26.76 10.08
CA ILE A 867 13.37 -25.65 9.44
C ILE A 867 12.31 -26.18 8.46
N PRO A 868 12.63 -27.03 7.47
CA PRO A 868 11.59 -27.52 6.56
C PRO A 868 10.42 -28.20 7.31
N LEU A 869 10.74 -28.95 8.37
CA LEU A 869 9.73 -29.67 9.14
C LEU A 869 8.82 -28.74 9.97
N THR A 870 9.26 -27.51 10.28
CA THR A 870 8.41 -26.54 11.02
C THR A 870 7.27 -26.01 10.16
N ILE A 871 7.40 -26.01 8.82
CA ILE A 871 6.32 -25.67 7.88
C ILE A 871 5.08 -26.54 8.12
N THR A 872 5.26 -27.79 8.53
CA THR A 872 4.13 -28.64 8.95
C THR A 872 3.28 -28.00 10.06
N GLY A 873 3.94 -27.39 11.04
CA GLY A 873 3.24 -26.70 12.13
C GLY A 873 2.51 -25.46 11.63
N VAL A 874 3.09 -24.74 10.68
CA VAL A 874 2.50 -23.57 10.04
C VAL A 874 1.21 -23.97 9.29
N LEU A 875 1.29 -24.94 8.39
CA LEU A 875 0.14 -25.38 7.59
C LEU A 875 -1.01 -25.92 8.48
N ILE A 876 -0.67 -26.66 9.53
CA ILE A 876 -1.66 -27.12 10.51
C ILE A 876 -2.29 -25.93 11.26
N GLY A 877 -1.48 -24.94 11.60
CA GLY A 877 -1.94 -23.74 12.30
C GLY A 877 -2.91 -22.91 11.47
N LEU A 878 -2.54 -22.55 10.24
CA LEU A 878 -3.40 -21.82 9.31
C LEU A 878 -4.71 -22.57 9.04
N PHE A 879 -4.62 -23.88 8.77
CA PHE A 879 -5.81 -24.71 8.55
C PHE A 879 -6.77 -24.74 9.74
N ILE A 880 -6.25 -24.85 10.99
CA ILE A 880 -7.11 -24.91 12.19
C ILE A 880 -7.72 -23.55 12.52
N SER A 881 -6.96 -22.47 12.31
CA SER A 881 -7.41 -21.11 12.61
C SER A 881 -8.23 -20.49 11.48
N GLN A 882 -8.36 -21.17 10.34
CA GLN A 882 -9.05 -20.67 9.13
C GLN A 882 -8.49 -19.32 8.65
N LYS A 883 -7.17 -19.09 8.85
CA LYS A 883 -6.47 -17.90 8.39
C LYS A 883 -5.78 -18.17 7.06
N GLU A 884 -5.65 -17.12 6.26
CA GLU A 884 -5.16 -17.14 4.90
C GLU A 884 -3.63 -17.25 4.79
N LEU A 885 -3.20 -17.80 3.68
CA LEU A 885 -1.81 -17.75 3.26
C LEU A 885 -1.61 -16.50 2.38
N ASN A 886 -1.12 -15.43 2.98
CA ASN A 886 -0.86 -14.14 2.36
C ASN A 886 0.58 -13.70 2.63
N ILE A 887 0.96 -12.52 2.16
CA ILE A 887 2.32 -11.98 2.32
C ILE A 887 2.73 -11.89 3.80
N MET A 888 1.80 -11.54 4.71
CA MET A 888 2.06 -11.46 6.15
C MET A 888 2.37 -12.83 6.75
N SER A 889 1.64 -13.85 6.36
CA SER A 889 1.91 -15.24 6.76
C SER A 889 3.25 -15.74 6.21
N GLY A 890 3.63 -15.35 4.99
CA GLY A 890 4.92 -15.62 4.36
C GLY A 890 6.10 -15.02 5.15
N ILE A 891 5.97 -13.75 5.54
CA ILE A 891 6.94 -13.07 6.43
C ILE A 891 7.02 -13.81 7.77
N GLY A 892 5.88 -14.26 8.31
CA GLY A 892 5.84 -15.08 9.52
C GLY A 892 6.68 -16.36 9.40
N VAL A 893 6.70 -17.02 8.24
CA VAL A 893 7.54 -18.19 7.97
C VAL A 893 9.03 -17.82 7.97
N ILE A 894 9.43 -16.71 7.37
CA ILE A 894 10.81 -16.21 7.38
C ILE A 894 11.23 -15.91 8.82
N MET A 895 10.40 -15.21 9.59
CA MET A 895 10.67 -14.89 11.00
C MET A 895 10.84 -16.15 11.85
N LEU A 896 10.01 -17.17 11.59
CA LEU A 896 10.02 -18.42 12.32
C LEU A 896 11.40 -19.12 12.20
N VAL A 897 12.09 -18.98 11.06
CA VAL A 897 13.46 -19.52 10.89
C VAL A 897 14.39 -19.02 11.99
N GLY A 898 14.42 -17.70 12.22
CA GLY A 898 15.26 -17.09 13.26
C GLY A 898 14.93 -17.55 14.68
N ILE A 899 13.62 -17.63 14.98
CA ILE A 899 13.14 -17.96 16.34
C ILE A 899 13.38 -19.44 16.69
N VAL A 900 13.09 -20.33 15.75
CA VAL A 900 13.19 -21.79 15.94
C VAL A 900 14.64 -22.24 16.16
N LEU A 901 15.57 -21.65 15.43
CA LEU A 901 17.00 -21.98 15.52
C LEU A 901 17.59 -21.71 16.89
N ASN A 902 17.10 -20.70 17.61
CA ASN A 902 17.56 -20.37 18.96
C ASN A 902 17.53 -21.57 19.91
N ASN A 903 16.38 -22.28 19.94
CA ASN A 903 16.23 -23.47 20.78
C ASN A 903 17.21 -24.61 20.40
N GLY A 904 17.41 -24.78 19.09
CA GLY A 904 18.38 -25.76 18.56
C GLY A 904 19.84 -25.43 18.90
N ILE A 905 20.21 -24.15 18.74
CA ILE A 905 21.55 -23.64 19.06
C ILE A 905 21.89 -23.88 20.53
N LEU A 906 20.97 -23.51 21.45
CA LEU A 906 21.14 -23.69 22.89
C LEU A 906 21.28 -25.16 23.31
N LEU A 907 20.55 -26.06 22.65
CA LEU A 907 20.63 -27.50 22.92
C LEU A 907 21.98 -28.09 22.45
N ILE A 908 22.39 -27.80 21.21
CA ILE A 908 23.63 -28.30 20.62
C ILE A 908 24.85 -27.73 21.34
N ASP A 909 24.83 -26.45 21.69
CA ASP A 909 25.92 -25.85 22.49
C ASP A 909 26.10 -26.57 23.82
N ARG A 910 24.95 -26.91 24.49
CA ARG A 910 25.02 -27.69 25.74
C ARG A 910 25.58 -29.11 25.56
N VAL A 911 25.21 -29.79 24.47
CA VAL A 911 25.79 -31.09 24.11
C VAL A 911 27.30 -30.97 23.93
N ARG A 912 27.79 -29.96 23.22
CA ARG A 912 29.20 -29.67 23.00
C ARG A 912 29.95 -29.41 24.32
N GLN A 913 29.38 -28.57 25.21
CA GLN A 913 29.97 -28.32 26.53
C GLN A 913 30.13 -29.60 27.35
N LEU A 914 29.11 -30.49 27.35
CA LEU A 914 29.16 -31.76 28.07
C LEU A 914 30.15 -32.74 27.44
N ARG A 915 30.28 -32.77 26.11
CA ARG A 915 31.28 -33.56 25.41
C ARG A 915 32.72 -33.08 25.73
N ASN A 916 32.93 -31.79 25.79
CA ASN A 916 34.21 -31.20 26.18
C ASN A 916 34.60 -31.52 27.64
N LYS A 917 33.61 -31.85 28.49
CA LYS A 917 33.81 -32.37 29.87
C LYS A 917 34.07 -33.87 29.93
N GLY A 918 34.15 -34.60 28.78
CA GLY A 918 34.49 -36.00 28.68
C GLY A 918 33.33 -37.00 28.69
N LEU A 919 32.06 -36.55 28.66
CA LEU A 919 30.92 -37.45 28.56
C LEU A 919 30.87 -38.09 27.16
N ASN A 920 30.39 -39.34 27.10
CA ASN A 920 30.10 -39.94 25.81
C ASN A 920 28.91 -39.28 25.09
N VAL A 921 28.78 -39.51 23.78
CA VAL A 921 27.76 -38.79 22.93
C VAL A 921 26.35 -39.03 23.44
N ASN A 922 25.97 -40.26 23.74
CA ASN A 922 24.63 -40.61 24.20
C ASN A 922 24.29 -39.95 25.56
N GLU A 923 25.25 -40.01 26.50
CA GLU A 923 25.10 -39.40 27.83
C GLU A 923 25.01 -37.86 27.72
N ALA A 924 25.86 -37.28 26.87
CA ALA A 924 25.89 -35.84 26.65
C ALA A 924 24.54 -35.32 26.11
N ILE A 925 23.94 -36.03 25.14
CA ILE A 925 22.63 -35.69 24.55
C ILE A 925 21.51 -35.82 25.57
N VAL A 926 21.43 -36.94 26.29
CA VAL A 926 20.37 -37.16 27.31
C VAL A 926 20.45 -36.12 28.42
N ASN A 927 21.67 -35.83 28.91
CA ASN A 927 21.88 -34.86 29.96
C ASN A 927 21.62 -33.40 29.49
N ALA A 928 22.08 -33.04 28.29
CA ALA A 928 21.79 -31.75 27.69
C ALA A 928 20.26 -31.54 27.56
N GLY A 929 19.53 -32.54 27.04
CA GLY A 929 18.08 -32.50 26.94
C GLY A 929 17.41 -32.35 28.29
N LYS A 930 17.81 -33.12 29.34
CA LYS A 930 17.27 -32.97 30.71
C LYS A 930 17.50 -31.59 31.30
N GLU A 931 18.62 -30.96 30.99
CA GLU A 931 18.96 -29.63 31.50
C GLU A 931 18.22 -28.52 30.73
N ARG A 932 17.94 -28.71 29.44
CA ARG A 932 17.37 -27.68 28.54
C ARG A 932 15.87 -27.82 28.31
N VAL A 933 15.23 -28.94 28.62
CA VAL A 933 13.77 -29.15 28.38
C VAL A 933 12.93 -28.09 29.07
N ARG A 934 13.23 -27.72 30.32
CA ARG A 934 12.46 -26.73 31.08
C ARG A 934 12.65 -25.30 30.50
N PRO A 935 13.90 -24.80 30.28
CA PRO A 935 14.10 -23.51 29.60
C PRO A 935 13.38 -23.44 28.25
N ILE A 936 13.55 -24.42 27.38
CA ILE A 936 12.94 -24.43 26.05
C ILE A 936 11.41 -24.33 26.13
N PHE A 937 10.75 -25.13 26.98
CA PHE A 937 9.29 -24.98 27.16
C PHE A 937 8.89 -23.64 27.75
N MET A 938 9.70 -23.07 28.64
CA MET A 938 9.43 -21.79 29.28
C MET A 938 9.51 -20.66 28.24
N THR A 939 10.54 -20.61 27.41
CA THR A 939 10.68 -19.59 26.36
C THR A 939 9.57 -19.75 25.32
N THR A 940 9.31 -20.95 24.81
CA THR A 940 8.24 -21.21 23.86
C THR A 940 6.87 -20.76 24.38
N LEU A 941 6.48 -21.18 25.59
CA LEU A 941 5.16 -20.82 26.13
C LEU A 941 5.05 -19.35 26.52
N THR A 942 6.17 -18.70 26.84
CA THR A 942 6.17 -17.25 27.09
C THR A 942 6.02 -16.48 25.79
N THR A 943 6.71 -16.89 24.71
CA THR A 943 6.57 -16.29 23.38
C THR A 943 5.16 -16.52 22.83
N VAL A 944 4.64 -17.74 22.89
CA VAL A 944 3.26 -18.06 22.48
C VAL A 944 2.25 -17.24 23.29
N GLY A 945 2.43 -17.16 24.61
CA GLY A 945 1.55 -16.39 25.48
C GLY A 945 1.60 -14.87 25.20
N GLY A 946 2.80 -14.35 24.83
CA GLY A 946 2.96 -12.95 24.44
C GLY A 946 2.31 -12.60 23.10
N MET A 947 2.27 -13.56 22.17
CA MET A 947 1.69 -13.36 20.83
C MET A 947 0.23 -13.82 20.72
N LEU A 948 -0.31 -14.48 21.76
CA LEU A 948 -1.67 -15.01 21.73
C LEU A 948 -2.75 -13.94 21.50
N PRO A 949 -2.69 -12.74 22.11
CA PRO A 949 -3.64 -11.68 21.79
C PRO A 949 -3.59 -11.25 20.31
N LEU A 950 -2.41 -11.15 19.72
CA LEU A 950 -2.24 -10.82 18.30
C LEU A 950 -2.87 -11.88 17.39
N ALA A 951 -2.74 -13.17 17.73
CA ALA A 951 -3.33 -14.27 16.98
C ALA A 951 -4.86 -14.36 17.10
N LEU A 952 -5.42 -13.83 18.19
CA LEU A 952 -6.85 -13.79 18.49
C LEU A 952 -7.42 -12.38 18.33
N ALA A 953 -6.66 -11.46 17.75
CA ALA A 953 -7.10 -10.09 17.51
C ALA A 953 -8.35 -10.10 16.61
N THR A 954 -9.28 -9.20 16.92
CA THR A 954 -10.48 -8.91 16.15
C THR A 954 -10.50 -7.38 15.89
N GLY A 955 -11.20 -6.94 14.88
CA GLY A 955 -11.30 -5.52 14.53
C GLY A 955 -10.18 -5.05 13.61
N THR A 956 -10.04 -3.73 13.48
CA THR A 956 -9.08 -3.03 12.61
C THR A 956 -7.68 -3.62 12.75
N SER A 957 -7.02 -3.88 11.64
CA SER A 957 -5.67 -4.50 11.58
C SER A 957 -5.56 -5.98 12.00
N SER A 958 -6.67 -6.67 12.35
CA SER A 958 -6.62 -8.09 12.75
C SER A 958 -6.05 -8.98 11.65
N ASP A 959 -6.41 -8.69 10.40
CA ASP A 959 -6.08 -9.54 9.25
C ASP A 959 -4.62 -9.39 8.82
N TYR A 960 -3.96 -8.30 9.19
CA TYR A 960 -2.50 -8.15 9.11
C TYR A 960 -1.74 -8.91 10.20
N GLN A 961 -2.22 -8.83 11.44
CA GLN A 961 -1.50 -9.34 12.60
C GLN A 961 -1.73 -10.83 12.84
N SER A 962 -2.97 -11.29 12.69
CA SER A 962 -3.40 -12.63 13.08
C SER A 962 -2.75 -13.75 12.27
N PRO A 963 -2.70 -13.72 10.92
CA PRO A 963 -2.02 -14.75 10.13
C PRO A 963 -0.55 -14.90 10.51
N LEU A 964 0.17 -13.78 10.63
CA LEU A 964 1.57 -13.74 11.01
C LEU A 964 1.80 -14.33 12.42
N ALA A 965 0.97 -13.94 13.40
CA ALA A 965 1.07 -14.46 14.77
C ALA A 965 0.71 -15.96 14.85
N VAL A 966 -0.30 -16.41 14.11
CA VAL A 966 -0.70 -17.82 14.03
C VAL A 966 0.42 -18.68 13.45
N VAL A 967 1.05 -18.24 12.37
CA VAL A 967 2.22 -18.91 11.74
C VAL A 967 3.33 -19.11 12.75
N ILE A 968 3.69 -18.04 13.47
CA ILE A 968 4.79 -18.09 14.43
C ILE A 968 4.40 -18.99 15.64
N ILE A 969 3.20 -18.85 16.19
CA ILE A 969 2.74 -19.65 17.32
C ILE A 969 2.71 -21.14 16.99
N SER A 970 2.06 -21.50 15.90
CA SER A 970 1.88 -22.91 15.49
C SER A 970 3.23 -23.55 15.08
N GLY A 971 4.03 -22.80 14.30
CA GLY A 971 5.36 -23.23 13.93
C GLY A 971 6.31 -23.39 15.13
N LEU A 972 6.28 -22.44 16.08
CA LEU A 972 7.12 -22.50 17.30
C LEU A 972 6.69 -23.64 18.23
N LEU A 973 5.40 -23.88 18.42
CA LEU A 973 4.91 -25.03 19.19
C LEU A 973 5.37 -26.34 18.58
N PHE A 974 5.16 -26.51 17.28
CA PHE A 974 5.55 -27.72 16.57
C PHE A 974 7.08 -27.92 16.56
N SER A 975 7.85 -26.86 16.30
CA SER A 975 9.31 -26.87 16.29
C SER A 975 9.90 -27.24 17.66
N THR A 976 9.24 -26.88 18.77
CA THR A 976 9.67 -27.21 20.11
C THR A 976 9.66 -28.74 20.33
N PHE A 977 8.62 -29.43 19.84
CA PHE A 977 8.59 -30.89 19.86
C PHE A 977 9.68 -31.49 18.96
N ILE A 978 9.84 -30.93 17.74
CA ILE A 978 10.91 -31.37 16.83
C ILE A 978 12.28 -31.19 17.48
N THR A 979 12.58 -30.03 18.02
CA THR A 979 13.86 -29.71 18.65
C THR A 979 14.22 -30.71 19.76
N LEU A 980 13.24 -30.98 20.64
CA LEU A 980 13.47 -31.86 21.79
C LEU A 980 13.56 -33.35 21.43
N ILE A 981 12.91 -33.79 20.34
CA ILE A 981 12.87 -35.21 19.94
C ILE A 981 13.82 -35.47 18.77
N LEU A 982 13.78 -34.65 17.74
CA LEU A 982 14.45 -34.94 16.47
C LEU A 982 15.92 -34.51 16.46
N ILE A 983 16.33 -33.37 17.07
CA ILE A 983 17.75 -32.99 17.15
C ILE A 983 18.60 -34.08 17.79
N PRO A 984 18.23 -34.67 18.95
CA PRO A 984 18.94 -35.81 19.51
C PRO A 984 19.11 -37.00 18.54
N VAL A 985 18.04 -37.27 17.77
CA VAL A 985 18.04 -38.37 16.80
C VAL A 985 18.92 -38.08 15.60
N VAL A 986 18.78 -36.90 15.01
CA VAL A 986 19.57 -36.46 13.84
C VAL A 986 21.05 -36.33 14.21
N TYR A 987 21.39 -35.77 15.36
CA TYR A 987 22.75 -35.66 15.84
C TYR A 987 23.45 -37.03 15.90
N LEU A 988 22.76 -38.06 16.43
CA LEU A 988 23.31 -39.40 16.51
C LEU A 988 23.43 -40.10 15.13
N LEU A 989 22.49 -39.85 14.24
CA LEU A 989 22.59 -40.36 12.86
C LEU A 989 23.80 -39.77 12.13
N PHE A 990 24.06 -38.47 12.27
CA PHE A 990 25.24 -37.82 11.72
C PHE A 990 26.55 -38.35 12.34
N GLU A 991 26.53 -38.66 13.63
CA GLU A 991 27.68 -39.27 14.31
C GLU A 991 27.93 -40.69 13.81
N ASP A 992 26.89 -41.50 13.61
CA ASP A 992 26.98 -42.84 13.04
C ASP A 992 27.51 -42.81 11.59
N ILE A 993 27.08 -41.84 10.77
CA ILE A 993 27.58 -41.65 9.39
C ILE A 993 29.06 -41.25 9.41
N GLY A 994 29.45 -40.29 10.26
CA GLY A 994 30.83 -39.84 10.40
C GLY A 994 31.77 -41.00 10.85
N ASN A 995 31.31 -41.80 11.81
CA ASN A 995 32.06 -42.99 12.25
C ASN A 995 32.13 -44.08 11.17
N GLY A 996 31.08 -44.23 10.35
CA GLY A 996 31.05 -45.12 9.19
C GLY A 996 32.05 -44.69 8.10
N LEU A 997 32.05 -43.42 7.73
CA LEU A 997 33.00 -42.84 6.77
C LEU A 997 34.46 -42.99 7.26
N ASN A 998 34.73 -42.66 8.54
CA ASN A 998 36.07 -42.83 9.10
C ASN A 998 36.53 -44.30 9.10
N ARG A 999 35.60 -45.27 9.24
CA ARG A 999 35.94 -46.70 9.10
C ARG A 999 36.27 -47.07 7.65
N ILE A 1000 35.55 -46.52 6.70
CA ILE A 1000 35.81 -46.75 5.27
C ILE A 1000 37.16 -46.14 4.84
N PHE A 1001 37.42 -44.89 5.26
CA PHE A 1001 38.68 -44.19 4.95
C PHE A 1001 39.87 -44.85 5.67
N LYS A 1002 39.71 -45.35 6.91
CA LYS A 1002 40.78 -46.16 7.59
C LYS A 1002 41.00 -47.50 6.90
N ARG A 1003 39.96 -48.17 6.37
CA ARG A 1003 40.13 -49.41 5.60
C ARG A 1003 40.87 -49.16 4.28
N LYS A 1004 40.62 -48.04 3.59
CA LYS A 1004 41.37 -47.67 2.37
C LYS A 1004 42.85 -47.34 2.64
N LYS A 1005 43.17 -46.81 3.83
CA LYS A 1005 44.56 -46.53 4.20
C LYS A 1005 45.35 -47.78 4.62
N VAL A 1006 44.66 -48.86 4.98
CA VAL A 1006 45.32 -50.19 5.37
C VAL A 1006 45.46 -51.11 4.13
N SER A 1007 44.84 -50.77 2.98
CA SER A 1007 44.91 -51.55 1.74
C SER A 1007 45.88 -50.99 0.71
N SER A 1008 46.67 -49.96 1.03
CA SER A 1008 47.84 -49.57 0.20
C SER A 1008 49.05 -50.38 0.68
N PRO A 1009 49.63 -51.20 -0.16
CA PRO A 1009 50.84 -51.96 0.21
C PRO A 1009 51.97 -50.98 0.50
N THR A 1010 52.65 -51.25 1.65
CA THR A 1010 53.84 -50.50 2.01
C THR A 1010 54.97 -50.77 0.95
N GLN A 1011 55.73 -49.75 0.63
CA GLN A 1011 56.80 -49.75 -0.37
C GLN A 1011 57.90 -50.73 -0.08
N ASP A 1012 57.87 -51.53 1.02
CA ASP A 1012 58.82 -52.53 1.38
C ASP A 1012 58.54 -53.92 0.81
N GLU A 1013 57.33 -54.19 0.23
CA GLU A 1013 57.03 -55.49 -0.41
C GLU A 1013 57.34 -55.51 -1.93
N LEU A 1014 57.71 -54.41 -2.51
CA LEU A 1014 58.05 -54.27 -3.93
C LEU A 1014 59.58 -54.37 -4.22
N LYS A 1015 60.39 -54.67 -3.15
CA LYS A 1015 61.83 -54.94 -3.29
C LYS A 1015 62.18 -56.42 -3.15
N ALA A 1016 61.20 -57.30 -3.09
CA ALA A 1016 61.43 -58.74 -2.95
C ALA A 1016 60.80 -59.60 -4.04
N GLN A 1017 60.73 -59.05 -5.31
CA GLN A 1017 60.59 -59.85 -6.54
C GLN A 1017 61.56 -59.39 -7.61
#